data_d4937f58087aca7ee37f54546faebfd1
#
_entry.id   d4937f58087aca7ee37f54546faebfd1
#
_cell.length_a   1.000
_cell.length_b   1.000
_cell.length_c   1.000
_cell.angle_alpha   90.00
_cell.angle_beta   90.00
_cell.angle_gamma   90.00
#
_symmetry.space_group_name_H-M   'P 1'
#
loop_
_entity.id
_entity.type
_entity.pdbx_description
1 polymer ?
#
loop_
_entity_poly.entity_id
_entity_poly.type
_entity_poly.pdbx_seq_one_letter_code
_entity_poly.pdbx_strand_id
1 'polypeptide(L)'
;MNLKQSIEEIINQPEYEPMSVSDFQDALGLSSADSFRDLIKVLVELEQSGLIERTKTDRYQKKHSSKGHSKLIKGTLSQNKKGFAFLRPEDEDMEDIFIPPTKINRALDGDTVIVEIHQSKGEHKGKIEGEVKSIEKHSVTQVVGTYSEARHFGFVIPDDKRIMQDIFIPKGQSLGAVDGHKVLVQITKYADGSDNPEGHISAILGHKNDPGVDILSIIYQHGIEIEFPDEVLQEAEAVPDHIENTEIKGRHDLRDELTITIDGADAKDLDDAISVKKLANGNTQLTVSIADVSYYVTEDSALDKEAYDRATSVYLVDRVIPMIPHRLSNGICSLNPHVDRLTLSCRMEIDASGRVVKHEIFDSVIHSDYRMTYDAVNQIITEKDPNIREQYKEITPMLDLAQDLSNRLIQMRKRRGEIDFDISEAKVLVNEVGIPTDVQLRQRGEGERLIESFMLIANETVAEHFSKLNVPIIYRVHEQPKSDRLRQFFDFITNFGIMIKGTGEDIHPTTLQKVQEEVEGRPEQMVISTMMLRSMQQAHYDDVNLGHFGLSAEYYTHFTSPIRRYPDLTVHRLIRKYLIEKSMDNKEVKRWEDKLPELAEHTSKRERRAIEAERDTDELKKAEYMIQHIGDEFEGIVSSVANFGMFIELPNTIEGMVHIANMTDDYYRFEERQMALIGERQAKVFRIGDTVKVKVTHVDVDERLIDFQIVGMPLPKNDRSQRPARGKTIQAKTRGKSLDKSKSDDKGRKKKGKQRKGKNQRNNDKSGNSKHKPFYKDKSVKKKARRKKK
;
A
#
# COMPACT_ATOMS: atom_id res chain seq x y z
N MET A 1 37.89 -49.69 -24.26
CA MET A 1 37.13 -48.95 -23.21
C MET A 1 35.66 -49.26 -23.44
N ASN A 2 34.90 -49.51 -22.37
CA ASN A 2 33.46 -49.74 -22.50
C ASN A 2 32.79 -48.41 -22.79
N LEU A 3 31.94 -48.31 -23.80
CA LEU A 3 31.27 -47.09 -24.24
C LEU A 3 30.61 -46.31 -23.06
N LYS A 4 30.08 -47.05 -22.07
CA LYS A 4 29.53 -46.52 -20.83
C LYS A 4 30.57 -45.74 -20.01
N GLN A 5 31.75 -46.27 -19.84
CA GLN A 5 32.83 -45.61 -19.10
C GLN A 5 33.32 -44.34 -19.79
N SER A 6 33.43 -44.36 -21.13
CA SER A 6 33.81 -43.16 -21.89
C SER A 6 32.79 -42.05 -21.79
N ILE A 7 31.47 -42.34 -21.74
CA ILE A 7 30.41 -41.36 -21.52
C ILE A 7 30.46 -40.82 -20.09
N GLU A 8 30.66 -41.69 -19.08
CA GLU A 8 30.81 -41.28 -17.69
C GLU A 8 32.05 -40.39 -17.48
N GLU A 9 33.16 -40.64 -18.15
CA GLU A 9 34.34 -39.78 -18.11
C GLU A 9 34.06 -38.39 -18.69
N ILE A 10 33.35 -38.28 -19.82
CA ILE A 10 32.97 -37.00 -20.42
C ILE A 10 32.08 -36.20 -19.47
N ILE A 11 31.03 -36.81 -18.90
CA ILE A 11 30.04 -36.19 -18.03
C ILE A 11 30.67 -35.75 -16.70
N ASN A 12 31.75 -36.35 -16.25
CA ASN A 12 32.44 -36.02 -15.00
C ASN A 12 33.53 -34.95 -15.16
N GLN A 13 33.77 -34.41 -16.34
CA GLN A 13 34.71 -33.31 -16.53
C GLN A 13 34.21 -32.00 -15.86
N PRO A 14 35.11 -31.21 -15.27
CA PRO A 14 34.70 -29.95 -14.59
C PRO A 14 34.01 -28.93 -15.50
N GLU A 15 34.32 -28.97 -16.80
CA GLU A 15 33.79 -28.03 -17.81
C GLU A 15 32.71 -28.68 -18.70
N TYR A 16 32.04 -29.75 -18.23
CA TYR A 16 31.03 -30.45 -19.01
C TYR A 16 29.76 -29.56 -19.16
N GLU A 17 29.42 -29.27 -20.40
CA GLU A 17 28.14 -28.66 -20.78
C GLU A 17 27.14 -29.72 -21.31
N PRO A 18 25.81 -29.51 -21.15
CA PRO A 18 24.82 -30.47 -21.63
C PRO A 18 24.98 -30.77 -23.12
N MET A 19 25.14 -32.07 -23.48
CA MET A 19 25.39 -32.54 -24.82
C MET A 19 24.18 -33.26 -25.41
N SER A 20 23.94 -33.06 -26.71
CA SER A 20 22.99 -33.87 -27.50
C SER A 20 23.57 -35.25 -27.84
N VAL A 21 22.73 -36.16 -28.34
CA VAL A 21 23.20 -37.47 -28.84
C VAL A 21 24.24 -37.29 -29.93
N SER A 22 24.09 -36.30 -30.80
CA SER A 22 25.05 -35.99 -31.88
C SER A 22 26.38 -35.50 -31.31
N ASP A 23 26.35 -34.63 -30.27
CA ASP A 23 27.58 -34.13 -29.64
C ASP A 23 28.36 -35.27 -28.98
N PHE A 24 27.68 -36.25 -28.34
CA PHE A 24 28.34 -37.47 -27.83
C PHE A 24 28.87 -38.34 -28.93
N GLN A 25 28.20 -38.48 -30.06
CA GLN A 25 28.64 -39.22 -31.21
C GLN A 25 29.96 -38.65 -31.75
N ASP A 26 30.02 -37.32 -31.90
CA ASP A 26 31.20 -36.62 -32.41
C ASP A 26 32.36 -36.70 -31.41
N ALA A 27 32.10 -36.48 -30.13
CA ALA A 27 33.12 -36.54 -29.06
C ALA A 27 33.73 -37.93 -28.89
N LEU A 28 32.98 -38.98 -29.16
CA LEU A 28 33.43 -40.38 -29.07
C LEU A 28 33.92 -40.96 -30.41
N GLY A 29 33.86 -40.19 -31.53
CA GLY A 29 34.31 -40.61 -32.85
C GLY A 29 33.51 -41.79 -33.43
N LEU A 30 32.21 -41.89 -33.12
CA LEU A 30 31.36 -43.02 -33.52
C LEU A 30 30.79 -42.79 -34.93
N SER A 31 31.29 -43.50 -35.95
CA SER A 31 30.91 -43.29 -37.36
C SER A 31 29.99 -44.36 -37.96
N SER A 32 29.70 -45.46 -37.25
CA SER A 32 28.83 -46.52 -37.77
C SER A 32 27.39 -46.49 -37.21
N ALA A 33 26.42 -46.98 -37.96
CA ALA A 33 25.02 -47.07 -37.53
C ALA A 33 24.83 -48.00 -36.32
N ASP A 34 25.66 -49.03 -36.17
CA ASP A 34 25.58 -49.93 -35.01
C ASP A 34 26.14 -49.26 -33.74
N SER A 35 27.27 -48.54 -33.85
CA SER A 35 27.85 -47.80 -32.71
C SER A 35 26.92 -46.64 -32.24
N PHE A 36 26.16 -46.02 -33.14
CA PHE A 36 25.13 -45.01 -32.81
C PHE A 36 23.97 -45.63 -32.03
N ARG A 37 23.49 -46.83 -32.43
CA ARG A 37 22.45 -47.55 -31.67
C ARG A 37 22.89 -47.92 -30.26
N ASP A 38 24.15 -48.34 -30.13
CA ASP A 38 24.72 -48.69 -28.81
C ASP A 38 24.94 -47.46 -27.95
N LEU A 39 25.28 -46.29 -28.51
CA LEU A 39 25.32 -45.01 -27.81
C LEU A 39 23.93 -44.64 -27.22
N ILE A 40 22.87 -44.74 -28.01
CA ILE A 40 21.52 -44.46 -27.55
C ILE A 40 21.12 -45.41 -26.41
N LYS A 41 21.42 -46.72 -26.53
CA LYS A 41 21.09 -47.66 -25.46
C LYS A 41 21.81 -47.34 -24.16
N VAL A 42 23.08 -46.99 -24.24
CA VAL A 42 23.86 -46.61 -23.04
C VAL A 42 23.37 -45.30 -22.43
N LEU A 43 23.04 -44.29 -23.22
CA LEU A 43 22.45 -43.04 -22.70
C LEU A 43 21.10 -43.27 -22.02
N VAL A 44 20.25 -44.12 -22.58
CA VAL A 44 18.96 -44.50 -21.96
C VAL A 44 19.21 -45.31 -20.67
N GLU A 45 20.18 -46.21 -20.65
CA GLU A 45 20.54 -46.95 -19.43
C GLU A 45 21.08 -46.02 -18.32
N LEU A 46 21.89 -45.00 -18.67
CA LEU A 46 22.41 -44.02 -17.75
C LEU A 46 21.30 -43.10 -17.25
N GLU A 47 20.33 -42.75 -18.10
CA GLU A 47 19.15 -42.01 -17.74
C GLU A 47 18.24 -42.79 -16.77
N GLN A 48 17.98 -44.10 -17.09
CA GLN A 48 17.18 -44.97 -16.21
C GLN A 48 17.89 -45.26 -14.87
N SER A 49 19.20 -45.33 -14.86
CA SER A 49 19.99 -45.47 -13.63
C SER A 49 20.02 -44.16 -12.80
N GLY A 50 19.54 -43.04 -13.35
CA GLY A 50 19.51 -41.76 -12.67
C GLY A 50 20.83 -41.02 -12.57
N LEU A 51 21.84 -41.39 -13.38
CA LEU A 51 23.15 -40.73 -13.46
C LEU A 51 23.09 -39.45 -14.33
N ILE A 52 22.23 -39.46 -15.34
CA ILE A 52 22.00 -38.33 -16.23
C ILE A 52 20.51 -38.06 -16.35
N GLU A 53 20.16 -36.87 -16.80
CA GLU A 53 18.78 -36.47 -17.13
C GLU A 53 18.73 -35.66 -18.43
N ARG A 54 17.60 -35.72 -19.12
CA ARG A 54 17.40 -35.04 -20.39
C ARG A 54 16.80 -33.68 -20.16
N THR A 55 17.42 -32.63 -20.68
CA THR A 55 16.95 -31.27 -20.63
C THR A 55 15.74 -31.05 -21.55
N LYS A 56 15.01 -29.93 -21.39
CA LYS A 56 13.89 -29.52 -22.29
C LYS A 56 14.35 -29.29 -23.75
N THR A 57 15.64 -29.11 -23.97
CA THR A 57 16.25 -28.90 -25.28
C THR A 57 16.90 -30.17 -25.84
N ASP A 58 16.50 -31.36 -25.37
CA ASP A 58 16.96 -32.66 -25.82
C ASP A 58 18.45 -32.89 -25.66
N ARG A 59 19.07 -32.30 -24.61
CA ARG A 59 20.48 -32.52 -24.24
C ARG A 59 20.57 -33.31 -22.94
N TYR A 60 21.60 -34.13 -22.78
CA TYR A 60 21.85 -34.87 -21.56
C TYR A 60 22.74 -34.04 -20.63
N GLN A 61 22.36 -33.96 -19.38
CA GLN A 61 23.16 -33.35 -18.30
C GLN A 61 23.33 -34.34 -17.15
N LYS A 62 24.39 -34.14 -16.35
CA LYS A 62 24.57 -34.90 -15.12
C LYS A 62 23.41 -34.65 -14.19
N LYS A 63 22.73 -35.70 -13.77
CA LYS A 63 21.71 -35.55 -12.75
C LYS A 63 22.40 -35.25 -11.43
N HIS A 64 22.28 -34.01 -10.98
CA HIS A 64 22.66 -33.68 -9.63
C HIS A 64 21.79 -34.51 -8.70
N SER A 65 22.37 -35.52 -8.04
CA SER A 65 21.69 -36.25 -6.96
C SER A 65 21.45 -35.22 -5.87
N SER A 66 20.22 -34.70 -5.81
CA SER A 66 19.73 -33.99 -4.67
C SER A 66 19.55 -34.97 -3.50
N LYS A 67 20.65 -35.47 -2.96
CA LYS A 67 20.68 -35.83 -1.54
C LYS A 67 20.48 -34.52 -0.81
N GLY A 68 19.28 -34.33 -0.25
CA GLY A 68 18.76 -33.12 0.33
C GLY A 68 19.79 -32.36 1.16
N HIS A 69 20.42 -31.40 0.56
CA HIS A 69 20.83 -30.20 1.25
C HIS A 69 19.61 -29.29 1.17
N SER A 70 18.86 -29.28 2.23
CA SER A 70 17.84 -28.28 2.45
C SER A 70 18.50 -26.92 2.27
N LYS A 71 18.13 -26.18 1.24
CA LYS A 71 18.70 -24.84 1.01
C LYS A 71 18.07 -23.93 2.05
N LEU A 72 18.87 -23.41 2.96
CA LEU A 72 18.48 -22.39 3.93
C LEU A 72 18.54 -21.04 3.25
N ILE A 73 17.45 -20.27 3.37
CA ILE A 73 17.33 -18.93 2.78
C ILE A 73 16.94 -17.98 3.89
N LYS A 74 17.67 -16.87 3.96
CA LYS A 74 17.39 -15.75 4.83
C LYS A 74 16.51 -14.73 4.13
N GLY A 75 15.57 -14.13 4.87
CA GLY A 75 14.70 -13.09 4.34
C GLY A 75 13.74 -12.56 5.38
N THR A 76 12.86 -11.67 4.93
CA THR A 76 11.82 -11.05 5.75
C THR A 76 10.49 -11.76 5.56
N LEU A 77 9.83 -12.11 6.67
CA LEU A 77 8.52 -12.75 6.68
C LEU A 77 7.41 -11.73 6.42
N SER A 78 6.52 -12.03 5.50
CA SER A 78 5.27 -11.27 5.27
C SER A 78 4.08 -12.16 5.57
N GLN A 79 3.39 -11.93 6.68
CA GLN A 79 2.30 -12.76 7.15
C GLN A 79 0.93 -12.24 6.70
N ASN A 80 0.03 -13.16 6.35
CA ASN A 80 -1.34 -12.87 5.97
C ASN A 80 -2.30 -13.10 7.15
N LYS A 81 -3.38 -12.31 7.25
CA LYS A 81 -4.45 -12.48 8.27
C LYS A 81 -5.08 -13.88 8.26
N LYS A 82 -4.97 -14.65 7.17
CA LYS A 82 -5.42 -16.06 7.06
C LYS A 82 -4.40 -17.06 7.62
N GLY A 83 -3.30 -16.59 8.22
CA GLY A 83 -2.33 -17.40 8.95
C GLY A 83 -1.24 -18.05 8.09
N PHE A 84 -1.16 -17.85 6.78
CA PHE A 84 -0.01 -18.22 5.97
C PHE A 84 0.93 -17.02 5.79
N ALA A 85 2.16 -17.29 5.39
CA ALA A 85 3.14 -16.25 5.17
C ALA A 85 3.90 -16.45 3.84
N PHE A 86 4.68 -15.44 3.50
CA PHE A 86 5.66 -15.52 2.42
C PHE A 86 7.00 -15.01 2.94
N LEU A 87 8.06 -15.71 2.62
CA LEU A 87 9.40 -15.19 2.79
C LEU A 87 9.75 -14.33 1.59
N ARG A 88 10.19 -13.12 1.83
CA ARG A 88 10.89 -12.29 0.86
C ARG A 88 12.38 -12.49 1.08
N PRO A 89 13.08 -13.20 0.17
CA PRO A 89 14.51 -13.42 0.30
C PRO A 89 15.32 -12.10 0.30
N GLU A 90 16.48 -12.10 0.97
CA GLU A 90 17.46 -11.01 0.84
C GLU A 90 18.08 -10.98 -0.57
N ASP A 91 18.11 -12.12 -1.26
CA ASP A 91 18.53 -12.24 -2.66
C ASP A 91 17.39 -11.82 -3.59
N GLU A 92 17.52 -10.66 -4.21
CA GLU A 92 16.49 -10.04 -5.06
C GLU A 92 16.20 -10.82 -6.36
N ASP A 93 17.09 -11.72 -6.78
CA ASP A 93 16.88 -12.60 -7.94
C ASP A 93 15.97 -13.80 -7.61
N MET A 94 15.58 -13.99 -6.35
CA MET A 94 14.69 -15.07 -5.92
C MET A 94 13.24 -14.61 -5.79
N GLU A 95 12.32 -15.48 -6.24
CA GLU A 95 10.88 -15.26 -6.00
C GLU A 95 10.49 -15.48 -4.53
N ASP A 96 9.44 -14.79 -4.09
CA ASP A 96 8.84 -14.99 -2.76
C ASP A 96 8.46 -16.47 -2.52
N ILE A 97 8.80 -16.99 -1.34
CA ILE A 97 8.59 -18.39 -0.96
C ILE A 97 7.35 -18.50 -0.08
N PHE A 98 6.39 -19.32 -0.49
CA PHE A 98 5.18 -19.58 0.30
C PHE A 98 5.47 -20.41 1.55
N ILE A 99 4.96 -19.98 2.72
CA ILE A 99 5.09 -20.66 4.00
C ILE A 99 3.66 -20.97 4.52
N PRO A 100 3.30 -22.26 4.61
CA PRO A 100 1.99 -22.65 5.15
C PRO A 100 1.88 -22.30 6.64
N PRO A 101 0.64 -22.12 7.18
CA PRO A 101 0.41 -21.74 8.57
C PRO A 101 1.09 -22.63 9.61
N THR A 102 1.20 -23.92 9.32
CA THR A 102 1.81 -24.92 10.21
C THR A 102 3.34 -24.86 10.24
N LYS A 103 3.97 -24.07 9.36
CA LYS A 103 5.44 -24.01 9.19
C LYS A 103 6.03 -22.62 9.46
N ILE A 104 5.23 -21.68 9.98
CA ILE A 104 5.67 -20.33 10.36
C ILE A 104 6.52 -20.36 11.64
N ASN A 105 6.38 -21.39 12.46
CA ASN A 105 7.13 -21.58 13.71
C ASN A 105 7.15 -20.32 14.61
N ARG A 106 5.96 -19.68 14.72
CA ARG A 106 5.69 -18.51 15.60
C ARG A 106 6.45 -17.23 15.24
N ALA A 107 7.07 -17.18 14.08
CA ALA A 107 7.58 -15.94 13.55
C ALA A 107 6.40 -14.96 13.30
N LEU A 108 6.64 -13.68 13.56
CA LEU A 108 5.67 -12.60 13.39
C LEU A 108 5.89 -11.90 12.05
N ASP A 109 4.92 -11.09 11.66
CA ASP A 109 5.04 -10.28 10.46
C ASP A 109 6.25 -9.32 10.54
N GLY A 110 7.03 -9.26 9.46
CA GLY A 110 8.25 -8.44 9.41
C GLY A 110 9.51 -9.08 10.03
N ASP A 111 9.41 -10.24 10.69
CA ASP A 111 10.57 -10.90 11.28
C ASP A 111 11.61 -11.28 10.21
N THR A 112 12.90 -11.13 10.55
CA THR A 112 14.00 -11.69 9.76
C THR A 112 14.19 -13.14 10.15
N VAL A 113 13.99 -14.05 9.20
CA VAL A 113 13.97 -15.50 9.45
C VAL A 113 14.86 -16.28 8.51
N ILE A 114 15.29 -17.46 8.96
CA ILE A 114 15.94 -18.49 8.12
C ILE A 114 14.89 -19.56 7.79
N VAL A 115 14.65 -19.77 6.51
CA VAL A 115 13.66 -20.69 5.98
C VAL A 115 14.34 -21.84 5.24
N GLU A 116 13.93 -23.06 5.55
CA GLU A 116 14.31 -24.26 4.82
C GLU A 116 13.30 -24.50 3.69
N ILE A 117 13.81 -24.68 2.47
CA ILE A 117 12.97 -24.91 1.29
C ILE A 117 12.69 -26.41 1.11
N HIS A 118 11.44 -26.74 0.86
CA HIS A 118 10.99 -28.09 0.53
C HIS A 118 10.14 -28.10 -0.75
N GLN A 119 10.17 -29.21 -1.49
CA GLN A 119 9.17 -29.43 -2.53
C GLN A 119 7.84 -29.85 -1.91
N SER A 120 6.77 -29.17 -2.28
CA SER A 120 5.42 -29.46 -1.76
C SER A 120 4.98 -30.90 -2.05
N LYS A 121 4.49 -31.58 -0.99
CA LYS A 121 3.89 -32.93 -1.06
C LYS A 121 2.38 -32.77 -0.89
N GLY A 122 1.58 -32.77 -1.96
CA GLY A 122 0.12 -32.66 -1.85
C GLY A 122 -0.56 -32.05 -3.07
N GLU A 123 -1.66 -31.35 -2.87
CA GLU A 123 -2.42 -30.65 -3.95
C GLU A 123 -1.57 -29.66 -4.76
N HIS A 124 -0.47 -29.18 -4.19
CA HIS A 124 0.49 -28.26 -4.81
C HIS A 124 1.81 -28.94 -5.21
N LYS A 125 1.74 -30.22 -5.58
CA LYS A 125 2.92 -31.02 -5.98
C LYS A 125 3.76 -30.30 -7.03
N GLY A 126 5.04 -30.01 -6.66
CA GLY A 126 6.01 -29.33 -7.53
C GLY A 126 6.21 -27.83 -7.29
N LYS A 127 5.46 -27.20 -6.36
CA LYS A 127 5.75 -25.85 -5.89
C LYS A 127 6.73 -25.87 -4.73
N ILE A 128 7.53 -24.80 -4.63
CA ILE A 128 8.46 -24.59 -3.52
C ILE A 128 7.66 -24.06 -2.32
N GLU A 129 7.80 -24.74 -1.18
CA GLU A 129 7.26 -24.30 0.12
C GLU A 129 8.40 -24.13 1.11
N GLY A 130 8.30 -23.11 1.97
CA GLY A 130 9.27 -22.87 3.03
C GLY A 130 8.77 -23.31 4.41
N GLU A 131 9.73 -23.58 5.30
CA GLU A 131 9.52 -23.80 6.73
C GLU A 131 10.50 -22.93 7.51
N VAL A 132 10.01 -22.04 8.40
CA VAL A 132 10.87 -21.24 9.26
C VAL A 132 11.63 -22.16 10.22
N LYS A 133 12.94 -22.08 10.22
CA LYS A 133 13.82 -22.85 11.13
C LYS A 133 14.30 -22.03 12.31
N SER A 134 14.61 -20.78 12.09
CA SER A 134 15.01 -19.86 13.16
C SER A 134 14.58 -18.44 12.83
N ILE A 135 14.34 -17.68 13.88
CA ILE A 135 14.10 -16.25 13.82
C ILE A 135 15.40 -15.57 14.23
N GLU A 136 15.98 -14.74 13.35
CA GLU A 136 17.22 -14.02 13.65
C GLU A 136 16.96 -12.69 14.34
N LYS A 137 15.88 -12.01 13.92
CA LYS A 137 15.49 -10.72 14.49
C LYS A 137 13.98 -10.59 14.46
N HIS A 138 13.40 -10.27 15.62
CA HIS A 138 12.01 -9.89 15.71
C HIS A 138 11.80 -8.44 15.28
N SER A 139 10.78 -8.21 14.46
CA SER A 139 10.35 -6.89 14.02
C SER A 139 9.32 -6.28 14.95
N VAL A 140 8.37 -7.08 15.45
CA VAL A 140 7.29 -6.65 16.33
C VAL A 140 7.78 -6.70 17.77
N THR A 141 8.04 -5.55 18.37
CA THR A 141 8.46 -5.40 19.77
C THR A 141 7.33 -4.92 20.66
N GLN A 142 6.33 -4.26 20.10
CA GLN A 142 5.15 -3.73 20.78
C GLN A 142 3.88 -4.21 20.13
N VAL A 143 2.83 -4.41 20.92
CA VAL A 143 1.54 -4.89 20.44
C VAL A 143 0.42 -4.13 21.12
N VAL A 144 -0.54 -3.64 20.35
CA VAL A 144 -1.80 -3.09 20.85
C VAL A 144 -2.82 -4.21 20.99
N GLY A 145 -3.59 -4.19 22.07
CA GLY A 145 -4.64 -5.15 22.27
C GLY A 145 -5.55 -4.83 23.45
N THR A 146 -6.51 -5.73 23.67
CA THR A 146 -7.47 -5.60 24.77
C THR A 146 -7.03 -6.43 25.95
N TYR A 147 -6.85 -5.78 27.11
CA TYR A 147 -6.49 -6.45 28.36
C TYR A 147 -7.66 -7.25 28.92
N SER A 148 -7.40 -8.48 29.30
CA SER A 148 -8.35 -9.35 30.02
C SER A 148 -7.74 -9.78 31.35
N GLU A 149 -8.40 -9.43 32.43
CA GLU A 149 -7.91 -9.67 33.79
C GLU A 149 -8.22 -11.08 34.29
N ALA A 150 -7.24 -11.73 34.90
CA ALA A 150 -7.39 -12.96 35.65
C ALA A 150 -6.96 -12.73 37.12
N ARG A 151 -7.29 -13.65 38.02
CA ARG A 151 -7.10 -13.49 39.48
C ARG A 151 -5.69 -13.09 39.92
N HIS A 152 -4.63 -13.49 39.21
CA HIS A 152 -3.23 -13.25 39.57
C HIS A 152 -2.33 -12.88 38.40
N PHE A 153 -2.87 -12.76 37.20
CA PHE A 153 -2.19 -12.42 35.94
C PHE A 153 -3.23 -11.90 34.96
N GLY A 154 -2.81 -11.47 33.79
CA GLY A 154 -3.71 -11.08 32.73
C GLY A 154 -3.25 -11.60 31.37
N PHE A 155 -4.06 -11.40 30.40
CA PHE A 155 -3.72 -11.59 28.99
C PHE A 155 -4.08 -10.32 28.20
N VAL A 156 -3.34 -10.07 27.14
CA VAL A 156 -3.73 -9.10 26.15
C VAL A 156 -4.04 -9.83 24.85
N ILE A 157 -5.27 -9.63 24.37
CA ILE A 157 -5.75 -10.14 23.09
C ILE A 157 -5.32 -9.12 22.03
N PRO A 158 -4.38 -9.45 21.12
CA PRO A 158 -3.90 -8.52 20.11
C PRO A 158 -5.02 -8.07 19.18
N ASP A 159 -5.00 -6.79 18.78
CA ASP A 159 -5.91 -6.25 17.76
C ASP A 159 -5.48 -6.70 16.36
N ASP A 160 -4.18 -6.87 16.13
CA ASP A 160 -3.67 -7.44 14.90
C ASP A 160 -3.90 -8.94 14.82
N LYS A 161 -4.83 -9.38 13.97
CA LYS A 161 -5.18 -10.80 13.78
C LYS A 161 -4.06 -11.65 13.18
N ARG A 162 -2.97 -11.07 12.72
CA ARG A 162 -1.76 -11.80 12.32
C ARG A 162 -1.05 -12.37 13.54
N ILE A 163 -1.22 -11.76 14.72
CA ILE A 163 -0.71 -12.26 15.99
C ILE A 163 -1.78 -13.17 16.60
N MET A 164 -1.63 -14.49 16.40
CA MET A 164 -2.65 -15.48 16.76
C MET A 164 -2.67 -15.85 18.25
N GLN A 165 -1.74 -15.35 19.04
CA GLN A 165 -1.58 -15.74 20.44
C GLN A 165 -1.78 -14.55 21.37
N ASP A 166 -2.55 -14.80 22.44
CA ASP A 166 -2.68 -13.83 23.52
C ASP A 166 -1.33 -13.64 24.23
N ILE A 167 -1.02 -12.40 24.60
CA ILE A 167 0.21 -12.06 25.30
C ILE A 167 -0.03 -12.21 26.81
N PHE A 168 0.78 -13.02 27.47
CA PHE A 168 0.73 -13.20 28.92
C PHE A 168 1.32 -12.01 29.64
N ILE A 169 0.57 -11.45 30.62
CA ILE A 169 0.98 -10.35 31.47
C ILE A 169 1.16 -10.84 32.89
N PRO A 170 2.39 -10.94 33.40
CA PRO A 170 2.68 -11.36 34.75
C PRO A 170 2.09 -10.43 35.81
N LYS A 171 1.94 -10.95 37.02
CA LYS A 171 1.50 -10.14 38.16
C LYS A 171 2.41 -8.94 38.39
N GLY A 172 1.80 -7.75 38.51
CA GLY A 172 2.51 -6.48 38.73
C GLY A 172 3.03 -5.81 37.45
N GLN A 173 2.80 -6.42 36.27
CA GLN A 173 3.20 -5.86 34.97
C GLN A 173 2.02 -5.25 34.20
N SER A 174 0.84 -5.13 34.83
CA SER A 174 -0.37 -4.62 34.20
C SER A 174 -0.51 -3.09 34.25
N LEU A 175 0.39 -2.36 34.87
CA LEU A 175 0.33 -0.89 35.02
C LEU A 175 -1.01 -0.39 35.62
N GLY A 176 -1.78 -1.28 36.31
CA GLY A 176 -3.12 -0.95 36.83
C GLY A 176 -4.25 -1.06 35.80
N ALA A 177 -4.00 -1.66 34.64
CA ALA A 177 -5.06 -1.92 33.66
C ALA A 177 -6.15 -2.82 34.25
N VAL A 178 -7.42 -2.56 33.88
CA VAL A 178 -8.59 -3.37 34.20
C VAL A 178 -9.16 -4.04 32.95
N ASP A 179 -10.01 -5.03 33.16
CA ASP A 179 -10.65 -5.78 32.06
C ASP A 179 -11.31 -4.85 31.03
N GLY A 180 -11.01 -5.03 29.76
CA GLY A 180 -11.53 -4.19 28.66
C GLY A 180 -10.71 -2.94 28.32
N HIS A 181 -9.61 -2.66 29.03
CA HIS A 181 -8.69 -1.60 28.61
C HIS A 181 -7.97 -1.96 27.32
N LYS A 182 -7.88 -1.02 26.39
CA LYS A 182 -6.92 -1.02 25.28
C LYS A 182 -5.56 -0.62 25.83
N VAL A 183 -4.55 -1.40 25.52
CA VAL A 183 -3.22 -1.25 26.09
C VAL A 183 -2.14 -1.45 25.02
N LEU A 184 -1.01 -0.77 25.21
CA LEU A 184 0.22 -1.04 24.51
C LEU A 184 1.09 -1.96 25.35
N VAL A 185 1.50 -3.09 24.79
CA VAL A 185 2.32 -4.10 25.46
C VAL A 185 3.70 -4.14 24.83
N GLN A 186 4.74 -4.02 25.65
CA GLN A 186 6.11 -4.32 25.25
C GLN A 186 6.36 -5.82 25.45
N ILE A 187 6.73 -6.52 24.38
CA ILE A 187 7.08 -7.94 24.43
C ILE A 187 8.44 -8.08 25.13
N THR A 188 8.50 -8.90 26.17
CA THR A 188 9.73 -9.22 26.92
C THR A 188 10.26 -10.60 26.59
N LYS A 189 9.37 -11.52 26.22
CA LYS A 189 9.70 -12.89 25.82
C LYS A 189 8.78 -13.31 24.69
N TYR A 190 9.37 -13.72 23.57
CA TYR A 190 8.60 -14.27 22.45
C TYR A 190 8.16 -15.70 22.72
N ALA A 191 7.13 -16.12 22.01
CA ALA A 191 6.59 -17.47 22.14
C ALA A 191 7.66 -18.55 21.83
N ASP A 192 7.77 -19.54 22.71
CA ASP A 192 8.63 -20.70 22.54
C ASP A 192 7.86 -22.01 22.85
N GLY A 193 7.95 -22.98 21.94
CA GLY A 193 7.24 -24.23 22.05
C GLY A 193 5.72 -24.06 22.22
N SER A 194 5.14 -24.41 23.35
CA SER A 194 3.70 -24.29 23.65
C SER A 194 3.33 -23.02 24.41
N ASP A 195 4.31 -22.20 24.80
CA ASP A 195 4.09 -21.05 25.67
C ASP A 195 3.61 -19.84 24.87
N ASN A 196 2.78 -19.00 25.49
CA ASN A 196 2.40 -17.72 24.95
C ASN A 196 3.57 -16.72 25.06
N PRO A 197 3.62 -15.69 24.20
CA PRO A 197 4.53 -14.58 24.41
C PRO A 197 4.23 -13.89 25.75
N GLU A 198 5.26 -13.32 26.37
CA GLU A 198 5.15 -12.62 27.64
C GLU A 198 5.54 -11.15 27.44
N GLY A 199 4.82 -10.25 28.12
CA GLY A 199 5.10 -8.82 28.05
C GLY A 199 4.66 -8.06 29.30
N HIS A 200 4.93 -6.76 29.29
CA HIS A 200 4.38 -5.83 30.27
C HIS A 200 3.61 -4.72 29.55
N ILE A 201 2.59 -4.19 30.22
CA ILE A 201 1.85 -3.03 29.70
C ILE A 201 2.75 -1.80 29.86
N SER A 202 3.06 -1.14 28.75
CA SER A 202 3.84 0.11 28.69
C SER A 202 2.95 1.33 28.74
N ALA A 203 1.72 1.26 28.19
CA ALA A 203 0.74 2.33 28.24
C ALA A 203 -0.70 1.79 28.27
N ILE A 204 -1.59 2.52 28.95
CA ILE A 204 -3.03 2.32 28.92
C ILE A 204 -3.63 3.38 28.00
N LEU A 205 -4.26 2.97 26.90
CA LEU A 205 -4.84 3.89 25.91
C LEU A 205 -6.23 4.40 26.32
N GLY A 206 -6.93 3.66 27.19
CA GLY A 206 -8.27 3.91 27.69
C GLY A 206 -9.11 2.64 27.67
N HIS A 207 -10.39 2.73 28.05
CA HIS A 207 -11.30 1.60 27.89
C HIS A 207 -11.76 1.49 26.43
N LYS A 208 -11.93 0.28 25.91
CA LYS A 208 -12.32 0.04 24.50
C LYS A 208 -13.59 0.78 24.04
N ASN A 209 -14.44 1.19 24.98
CA ASN A 209 -15.67 1.94 24.70
C ASN A 209 -15.50 3.46 24.89
N ASP A 210 -14.31 3.94 25.28
CA ASP A 210 -14.07 5.35 25.45
C ASP A 210 -13.86 6.02 24.08
N PRO A 211 -14.42 7.20 23.87
CA PRO A 211 -14.27 7.93 22.61
C PRO A 211 -12.80 8.16 22.23
N GLY A 212 -12.45 7.91 20.98
CA GLY A 212 -11.11 8.14 20.42
C GLY A 212 -10.05 7.09 20.74
N VAL A 213 -10.36 6.11 21.62
CA VAL A 213 -9.45 4.99 21.95
C VAL A 213 -9.29 4.04 20.76
N ASP A 214 -10.30 3.92 19.95
CA ASP A 214 -10.31 3.18 18.70
C ASP A 214 -9.28 3.71 17.70
N ILE A 215 -9.30 5.01 17.40
CA ILE A 215 -8.30 5.66 16.54
C ILE A 215 -6.92 5.61 17.17
N LEU A 216 -6.82 5.86 18.48
CA LEU A 216 -5.56 5.79 19.21
C LEU A 216 -4.92 4.39 19.12
N SER A 217 -5.75 3.34 19.17
CA SER A 217 -5.29 1.96 18.98
C SER A 217 -4.69 1.72 17.59
N ILE A 218 -5.32 2.26 16.54
CA ILE A 218 -4.79 2.17 15.17
C ILE A 218 -3.45 2.92 15.04
N ILE A 219 -3.34 4.11 15.60
CA ILE A 219 -2.10 4.91 15.59
C ILE A 219 -0.94 4.09 16.16
N TYR A 220 -1.11 3.54 17.36
CA TYR A 220 -0.07 2.73 18.00
C TYR A 220 0.15 1.36 17.32
N GLN A 221 -0.90 0.76 16.71
CA GLN A 221 -0.75 -0.47 15.93
C GLN A 221 0.15 -0.26 14.72
N HIS A 222 0.08 0.90 14.08
CA HIS A 222 0.96 1.27 12.98
C HIS A 222 2.32 1.82 13.46
N GLY A 223 2.58 1.88 14.77
CA GLY A 223 3.83 2.40 15.33
C GLY A 223 4.06 3.88 15.01
N ILE A 224 2.99 4.67 14.98
CA ILE A 224 3.05 6.11 14.75
C ILE A 224 3.18 6.82 16.10
N GLU A 225 4.24 7.61 16.27
CA GLU A 225 4.47 8.38 17.46
C GLU A 225 3.65 9.68 17.40
N ILE A 226 2.87 9.96 18.47
CA ILE A 226 2.01 11.15 18.54
C ILE A 226 2.81 12.32 19.09
N GLU A 227 3.51 12.12 20.21
CA GLU A 227 4.23 13.15 20.92
C GLU A 227 5.61 13.39 20.33
N PHE A 228 6.10 14.60 20.46
CA PHE A 228 7.46 14.95 20.10
C PHE A 228 8.37 14.84 21.33
N PRO A 229 9.62 14.40 21.17
CA PRO A 229 10.62 14.44 22.23
C PRO A 229 10.85 15.85 22.78
N ASP A 230 11.17 15.95 24.07
CA ASP A 230 11.39 17.24 24.72
C ASP A 230 12.46 18.09 24.03
N GLU A 231 13.54 17.48 23.54
CA GLU A 231 14.61 18.18 22.80
C GLU A 231 14.11 18.82 21.49
N VAL A 232 13.19 18.15 20.80
CA VAL A 232 12.56 18.65 19.58
C VAL A 232 11.65 19.84 19.89
N LEU A 233 10.88 19.74 20.98
CA LEU A 233 10.00 20.84 21.41
C LEU A 233 10.83 22.05 21.87
N GLN A 234 11.93 21.86 22.58
CA GLN A 234 12.82 22.95 23.00
C GLN A 234 13.47 23.63 21.79
N GLU A 235 13.92 22.89 20.80
CA GLU A 235 14.45 23.45 19.56
C GLU A 235 13.37 24.21 18.78
N ALA A 236 12.14 23.69 18.69
CA ALA A 236 11.03 24.36 18.05
C ALA A 236 10.65 25.68 18.76
N GLU A 237 10.65 25.71 20.10
CA GLU A 237 10.38 26.94 20.86
C GLU A 237 11.47 28.01 20.71
N ALA A 238 12.72 27.61 20.42
CA ALA A 238 13.81 28.54 20.17
C ALA A 238 13.70 29.26 18.82
N VAL A 239 12.88 28.74 17.88
CA VAL A 239 12.65 29.37 16.58
C VAL A 239 11.77 30.63 16.76
N PRO A 240 12.18 31.81 16.24
CA PRO A 240 11.37 33.01 16.28
C PRO A 240 9.98 32.83 15.66
N ASP A 241 9.01 33.61 16.09
CA ASP A 241 7.65 33.60 15.50
C ASP A 241 7.46 34.62 14.36
N HIS A 242 8.50 35.38 14.07
CA HIS A 242 8.56 36.38 12.99
C HIS A 242 9.94 36.36 12.35
N ILE A 243 10.01 36.84 11.10
CA ILE A 243 11.27 36.95 10.36
C ILE A 243 11.96 38.29 10.69
N GLU A 244 13.29 38.25 10.80
CA GLU A 244 14.09 39.43 11.01
C GLU A 244 14.60 40.03 9.68
N ASN A 245 14.90 41.33 9.66
CA ASN A 245 15.45 42.01 8.47
C ASN A 245 16.78 41.38 7.99
N THR A 246 17.51 40.73 8.88
CA THR A 246 18.76 40.04 8.56
C THR A 246 18.53 38.80 7.70
N GLU A 247 17.37 38.13 7.86
CA GLU A 247 16.99 36.91 7.14
C GLU A 247 16.44 37.20 5.75
N ILE A 248 15.93 38.43 5.53
CA ILE A 248 15.45 38.93 4.25
C ILE A 248 16.61 39.29 3.33
N LYS A 249 17.74 39.71 3.92
CA LYS A 249 18.89 40.22 3.14
C LYS A 249 19.46 39.12 2.24
N GLY A 250 19.49 39.42 0.94
CA GLY A 250 20.02 38.51 -0.08
C GLY A 250 18.98 37.64 -0.78
N ARG A 251 17.77 37.56 -0.24
CA ARG A 251 16.64 36.91 -0.89
C ARG A 251 15.95 37.82 -1.90
N HIS A 252 15.25 37.22 -2.86
CA HIS A 252 14.36 37.95 -3.75
C HIS A 252 13.14 38.48 -2.98
N ASP A 253 12.97 39.79 -2.97
CA ASP A 253 11.82 40.44 -2.33
C ASP A 253 10.59 40.42 -3.25
N LEU A 254 9.58 39.58 -2.91
CA LEU A 254 8.33 39.42 -3.64
C LEU A 254 7.13 39.97 -2.87
N ARG A 255 7.34 40.73 -1.79
CA ARG A 255 6.26 41.23 -0.92
C ARG A 255 5.32 42.23 -1.63
N ASP A 256 5.77 42.84 -2.70
CA ASP A 256 4.94 43.73 -3.55
C ASP A 256 4.22 42.96 -4.68
N GLU A 257 4.46 41.65 -4.85
CA GLU A 257 3.74 40.81 -5.84
C GLU A 257 2.45 40.26 -5.21
N LEU A 258 1.30 40.50 -5.86
CA LEU A 258 0.01 39.95 -5.41
C LEU A 258 0.10 38.43 -5.28
N THR A 259 0.01 37.95 -4.05
CA THR A 259 0.25 36.56 -3.70
C THR A 259 -0.87 36.01 -2.82
N ILE A 260 -1.39 34.82 -3.10
CA ILE A 260 -2.46 34.19 -2.38
C ILE A 260 -2.16 32.73 -2.06
N THR A 261 -2.72 32.19 -0.98
CA THR A 261 -2.84 30.75 -0.73
C THR A 261 -4.26 30.29 -1.01
N ILE A 262 -4.44 29.01 -1.45
CA ILE A 262 -5.75 28.40 -1.72
C ILE A 262 -5.76 27.00 -1.14
N ASP A 263 -6.52 26.80 -0.05
CA ASP A 263 -6.50 25.57 0.74
C ASP A 263 -7.90 25.17 1.22
N GLY A 264 -8.00 24.07 1.92
CA GLY A 264 -9.20 23.70 2.67
C GLY A 264 -9.49 24.70 3.80
N ALA A 265 -10.75 24.89 4.16
CA ALA A 265 -11.14 25.85 5.20
C ALA A 265 -10.49 25.53 6.57
N ASP A 266 -10.24 24.28 6.86
CA ASP A 266 -9.65 23.74 8.09
C ASP A 266 -8.13 23.63 8.07
N ALA A 267 -7.46 23.85 6.93
CA ALA A 267 -6.00 23.82 6.80
C ALA A 267 -5.32 24.91 7.64
N LYS A 268 -4.19 24.56 8.28
CA LYS A 268 -3.39 25.47 9.11
C LYS A 268 -1.92 25.51 8.68
N ASP A 269 -1.47 24.50 7.98
CA ASP A 269 -0.15 24.25 7.46
C ASP A 269 -0.09 24.62 5.96
N LEU A 270 -0.12 25.93 5.68
CA LEU A 270 -0.18 26.46 4.33
C LEU A 270 1.23 26.36 3.71
N ASP A 271 1.46 25.32 2.90
CA ASP A 271 2.76 25.02 2.28
C ASP A 271 3.05 25.93 1.08
N ASP A 272 2.03 26.27 0.28
CA ASP A 272 2.18 26.89 -1.04
C ASP A 272 1.38 28.16 -1.22
N ALA A 273 1.96 29.11 -1.94
CA ALA A 273 1.34 30.35 -2.39
C ALA A 273 1.62 30.58 -3.86
N ILE A 274 0.70 31.25 -4.54
CA ILE A 274 0.78 31.50 -5.99
C ILE A 274 0.65 32.97 -6.33
N SER A 275 1.35 33.35 -7.40
CA SER A 275 1.18 34.64 -8.08
C SER A 275 1.15 34.40 -9.59
N VAL A 276 0.16 34.99 -10.29
CA VAL A 276 -0.02 34.81 -11.74
C VAL A 276 -0.16 36.16 -12.42
N LYS A 277 0.65 36.41 -13.44
CA LYS A 277 0.57 37.66 -14.21
C LYS A 277 0.79 37.43 -15.70
N LYS A 278 0.14 38.26 -16.52
CA LYS A 278 0.32 38.28 -17.98
C LYS A 278 1.59 39.06 -18.34
N LEU A 279 2.43 38.50 -19.18
CA LEU A 279 3.63 39.14 -19.67
C LEU A 279 3.38 39.93 -20.99
N ALA A 280 4.21 40.91 -21.28
CA ALA A 280 4.09 41.72 -22.46
C ALA A 280 4.23 40.95 -23.81
N ASN A 281 4.94 39.80 -23.77
CA ASN A 281 5.09 38.91 -24.93
C ASN A 281 3.89 37.97 -25.14
N GLY A 282 2.84 38.11 -24.34
CA GLY A 282 1.65 37.25 -24.40
C GLY A 282 1.72 35.94 -23.61
N ASN A 283 2.89 35.55 -23.06
CA ASN A 283 3.03 34.43 -22.16
C ASN A 283 2.45 34.74 -20.78
N THR A 284 2.30 33.72 -19.95
CA THR A 284 1.85 33.87 -18.57
C THR A 284 2.99 33.51 -17.62
N GLN A 285 3.28 34.38 -16.65
CA GLN A 285 4.19 34.06 -15.56
C GLN A 285 3.40 33.45 -14.40
N LEU A 286 3.85 32.32 -13.94
CA LEU A 286 3.43 31.68 -12.71
C LEU A 286 4.62 31.67 -11.74
N THR A 287 4.42 32.18 -10.53
CA THR A 287 5.36 32.04 -9.42
C THR A 287 4.69 31.14 -8.37
N VAL A 288 5.31 30.01 -8.08
CA VAL A 288 4.92 29.09 -6.98
C VAL A 288 5.95 29.29 -5.90
N SER A 289 5.50 29.76 -4.74
CA SER A 289 6.33 30.05 -3.56
C SER A 289 5.98 29.07 -2.45
N ILE A 290 6.97 28.28 -2.03
CA ILE A 290 6.80 27.21 -1.05
C ILE A 290 7.49 27.62 0.26
N ALA A 291 6.86 27.34 1.39
CA ALA A 291 7.39 27.57 2.73
C ALA A 291 8.83 27.06 2.87
N ASP A 292 9.77 27.93 3.25
CA ASP A 292 11.19 27.56 3.40
C ASP A 292 11.45 26.85 4.73
N VAL A 293 10.87 25.66 4.87
CA VAL A 293 11.05 24.81 6.07
C VAL A 293 12.52 24.47 6.28
N SER A 294 13.29 24.32 5.19
CA SER A 294 14.71 23.97 5.23
C SER A 294 15.59 25.03 5.90
N TYR A 295 15.10 26.25 6.06
CA TYR A 295 15.77 27.31 6.77
C TYR A 295 15.72 27.09 8.29
N TYR A 296 14.58 26.61 8.79
CA TYR A 296 14.33 26.40 10.22
C TYR A 296 14.70 24.99 10.68
N VAL A 297 14.44 23.98 9.87
CA VAL A 297 14.75 22.58 10.13
C VAL A 297 16.08 22.23 9.46
N THR A 298 17.17 22.54 10.15
CA THR A 298 18.53 22.35 9.61
C THR A 298 18.96 20.89 9.70
N GLU A 299 19.78 20.45 8.75
CA GLU A 299 20.27 19.07 8.70
C GLU A 299 20.96 18.64 10.01
N ASP A 300 20.70 17.43 10.47
CA ASP A 300 21.21 16.80 11.70
C ASP A 300 20.74 17.43 13.05
N SER A 301 19.86 18.44 13.02
CA SER A 301 19.22 18.99 14.23
C SER A 301 18.27 17.98 14.89
N ALA A 302 17.76 18.25 16.09
CA ALA A 302 16.76 17.41 16.73
C ALA A 302 15.45 17.42 15.93
N LEU A 303 15.03 18.59 15.43
CA LEU A 303 13.89 18.73 14.53
C LEU A 303 14.05 17.90 13.25
N ASP A 304 15.25 17.88 12.67
CA ASP A 304 15.51 17.13 11.44
C ASP A 304 15.44 15.61 11.64
N LYS A 305 16.05 15.12 12.72
CA LYS A 305 16.03 13.69 13.05
C LYS A 305 14.61 13.18 13.25
N GLU A 306 13.80 13.93 13.99
CA GLU A 306 12.40 13.58 14.22
C GLU A 306 11.57 13.68 12.94
N ALA A 307 11.77 14.74 12.12
CA ALA A 307 11.13 14.87 10.82
C ALA A 307 11.50 13.73 9.87
N TYR A 308 12.76 13.26 9.90
CA TYR A 308 13.19 12.08 9.15
C TYR A 308 12.51 10.81 9.64
N ASP A 309 12.46 10.57 10.95
CA ASP A 309 11.84 9.37 11.53
C ASP A 309 10.34 9.30 11.24
N ARG A 310 9.63 10.43 11.30
CA ARG A 310 8.22 10.53 10.88
C ARG A 310 8.04 10.44 9.38
N ALA A 311 8.90 11.13 8.63
CA ALA A 311 8.97 11.26 7.16
C ALA A 311 7.74 11.88 6.49
N THR A 312 6.57 11.83 7.09
CA THR A 312 5.33 12.44 6.60
C THR A 312 4.37 12.75 7.74
N SER A 313 3.55 13.80 7.58
CA SER A 313 2.36 13.98 8.42
C SER A 313 1.32 12.91 8.11
N VAL A 314 0.51 12.55 9.12
CA VAL A 314 -0.56 11.54 9.00
C VAL A 314 -1.91 12.22 9.26
N TYR A 315 -2.82 12.12 8.29
CA TYR A 315 -4.14 12.78 8.31
C TYR A 315 -5.22 11.76 8.64
N LEU A 316 -5.60 11.69 9.92
CA LEU A 316 -6.66 10.79 10.38
C LEU A 316 -8.02 11.50 10.37
N VAL A 317 -9.08 10.75 10.54
CA VAL A 317 -10.46 11.28 10.47
C VAL A 317 -10.71 12.41 11.47
N ASP A 318 -10.11 12.35 12.68
CA ASP A 318 -10.36 13.28 13.79
C ASP A 318 -9.18 14.21 14.10
N ARG A 319 -7.97 13.90 13.59
CA ARG A 319 -6.74 14.65 13.92
C ARG A 319 -5.66 14.52 12.87
N VAL A 320 -4.71 15.43 12.92
CA VAL A 320 -3.45 15.35 12.15
C VAL A 320 -2.30 15.10 13.12
N ILE A 321 -1.46 14.12 12.80
CA ILE A 321 -0.17 13.91 13.47
C ILE A 321 0.89 14.53 12.57
N PRO A 322 1.46 15.68 12.92
CA PRO A 322 2.32 16.43 12.03
C PRO A 322 3.75 15.86 12.00
N MET A 323 4.44 16.05 10.87
CA MET A 323 5.84 15.70 10.69
C MET A 323 6.77 16.57 11.55
N ILE A 324 6.44 17.85 11.69
CA ILE A 324 7.17 18.83 12.51
C ILE A 324 6.22 19.51 13.51
N PRO A 325 6.69 19.98 14.67
CA PRO A 325 5.84 20.59 15.70
C PRO A 325 4.96 21.73 15.16
N HIS A 326 3.75 21.85 15.72
CA HIS A 326 2.77 22.88 15.31
C HIS A 326 3.31 24.33 15.42
N ARG A 327 4.28 24.57 16.29
CA ARG A 327 4.99 25.84 16.40
C ARG A 327 5.60 26.26 15.06
N LEU A 328 6.12 25.28 14.29
CA LEU A 328 6.65 25.50 12.94
C LEU A 328 5.57 25.32 11.89
N SER A 329 4.89 24.17 11.89
CA SER A 329 3.98 23.82 10.79
C SER A 329 2.79 24.75 10.62
N ASN A 330 2.22 25.28 11.73
CA ASN A 330 1.09 26.21 11.69
C ASN A 330 1.54 27.68 11.94
N GLY A 331 2.80 27.86 12.38
CA GLY A 331 3.39 29.13 12.77
C GLY A 331 4.26 29.74 11.69
N ILE A 332 5.58 29.76 11.97
CA ILE A 332 6.56 30.51 11.15
C ILE A 332 6.70 29.94 9.74
N CYS A 333 6.54 28.62 9.53
CA CYS A 333 6.61 27.99 8.23
C CYS A 333 5.31 28.19 7.42
N SER A 334 4.14 28.22 8.06
CA SER A 334 2.87 28.40 7.36
C SER A 334 2.75 29.77 6.69
N LEU A 335 2.36 29.79 5.41
CA LEU A 335 2.24 31.00 4.60
C LEU A 335 0.97 31.77 4.97
N ASN A 336 0.80 32.08 6.26
CA ASN A 336 -0.32 32.81 6.79
C ASN A 336 -0.48 34.18 6.13
N PRO A 337 -1.73 34.69 5.92
CA PRO A 337 -1.96 35.96 5.27
C PRO A 337 -1.50 37.15 6.15
N HIS A 338 -1.12 38.22 5.48
CA HIS A 338 -0.76 39.51 6.07
C HIS A 338 0.49 39.50 6.98
N VAL A 339 1.36 38.51 6.77
CA VAL A 339 2.66 38.43 7.43
C VAL A 339 3.75 38.04 6.45
N ASP A 340 4.96 38.54 6.68
CA ASP A 340 6.12 38.17 5.85
C ASP A 340 6.53 36.71 6.15
N ARG A 341 6.86 35.96 5.09
CA ARG A 341 7.33 34.56 5.19
C ARG A 341 8.50 34.29 4.25
N LEU A 342 9.44 33.48 4.73
CA LEU A 342 10.55 32.97 3.90
C LEU A 342 10.05 31.84 3.02
N THR A 343 10.43 31.88 1.73
CA THR A 343 10.02 30.88 0.76
C THR A 343 11.17 30.45 -0.15
N LEU A 344 11.03 29.26 -0.76
CA LEU A 344 11.73 28.87 -1.98
C LEU A 344 10.74 28.93 -3.13
N SER A 345 11.05 29.73 -4.13
CA SER A 345 10.13 30.03 -5.24
C SER A 345 10.61 29.43 -6.56
N CYS A 346 9.67 28.85 -7.32
CA CYS A 346 9.84 28.47 -8.71
C CYS A 346 9.00 29.41 -9.58
N ARG A 347 9.68 30.30 -10.31
CA ARG A 347 9.07 31.24 -11.26
C ARG A 347 9.17 30.67 -12.66
N MET A 348 8.06 30.55 -13.33
CA MET A 348 7.95 29.95 -14.66
C MET A 348 7.28 30.90 -15.65
N GLU A 349 7.83 31.04 -16.83
CA GLU A 349 7.18 31.63 -17.98
C GLU A 349 6.57 30.54 -18.85
N ILE A 350 5.25 30.58 -19.06
CA ILE A 350 4.47 29.52 -19.71
C ILE A 350 3.83 30.07 -20.98
N ASP A 351 4.07 29.39 -22.10
CA ASP A 351 3.54 29.76 -23.41
C ASP A 351 2.05 29.40 -23.60
N ALA A 352 1.49 29.75 -24.74
CA ALA A 352 0.09 29.47 -25.08
C ALA A 352 -0.21 27.96 -25.19
N SER A 353 0.80 27.11 -25.36
CA SER A 353 0.64 25.65 -25.44
C SER A 353 0.72 24.95 -24.07
N GLY A 354 1.03 25.71 -23.01
CA GLY A 354 1.21 25.21 -21.66
C GLY A 354 2.64 24.76 -21.34
N ARG A 355 3.64 25.06 -22.20
CA ARG A 355 5.04 24.67 -21.98
C ARG A 355 5.79 25.75 -21.20
N VAL A 356 6.61 25.34 -20.26
CA VAL A 356 7.57 26.21 -19.57
C VAL A 356 8.71 26.57 -20.56
N VAL A 357 8.81 27.82 -20.92
CA VAL A 357 9.85 28.31 -21.86
C VAL A 357 11.04 28.96 -21.15
N LYS A 358 10.84 29.39 -19.90
CA LYS A 358 11.86 29.90 -19.00
C LYS A 358 11.46 29.66 -17.56
N HIS A 359 12.42 29.34 -16.71
CA HIS A 359 12.20 29.26 -15.28
C HIS A 359 13.42 29.73 -14.47
N GLU A 360 13.16 30.02 -13.20
CA GLU A 360 14.14 30.38 -12.20
C GLU A 360 13.72 29.81 -10.85
N ILE A 361 14.67 29.25 -10.11
CA ILE A 361 14.47 28.70 -8.78
C ILE A 361 15.37 29.48 -7.81
N PHE A 362 14.78 30.09 -6.77
CA PHE A 362 15.49 30.99 -5.89
C PHE A 362 14.84 31.06 -4.51
N ASP A 363 15.57 31.54 -3.52
CA ASP A 363 15.04 31.89 -2.20
C ASP A 363 14.42 33.28 -2.21
N SER A 364 13.31 33.45 -1.52
CA SER A 364 12.50 34.65 -1.55
C SER A 364 11.87 34.98 -0.20
N VAL A 365 11.30 36.17 -0.12
CA VAL A 365 10.37 36.57 0.93
C VAL A 365 9.08 37.04 0.25
N ILE A 366 7.94 36.56 0.78
CA ILE A 366 6.60 36.92 0.32
C ILE A 366 5.79 37.55 1.44
N HIS A 367 4.74 38.27 1.05
CA HIS A 367 3.65 38.72 1.93
C HIS A 367 2.35 38.22 1.29
N SER A 368 1.71 37.19 1.89
CA SER A 368 0.45 36.67 1.34
C SER A 368 -0.67 37.68 1.60
N ASP A 369 -1.31 38.13 0.50
CA ASP A 369 -2.38 39.12 0.59
C ASP A 369 -3.73 38.53 1.02
N TYR A 370 -3.99 37.29 0.56
CA TYR A 370 -5.25 36.60 0.84
C TYR A 370 -5.02 35.10 1.12
N ARG A 371 -5.68 34.59 2.14
CA ARG A 371 -5.93 33.16 2.32
C ARG A 371 -7.30 32.85 1.72
N MET A 372 -7.31 32.13 0.62
CA MET A 372 -8.54 31.68 -0.04
C MET A 372 -8.86 30.24 0.35
N THR A 373 -10.16 29.92 0.30
CA THR A 373 -10.60 28.52 0.38
C THR A 373 -10.97 28.01 -1.00
N TYR A 374 -10.89 26.69 -1.22
CA TYR A 374 -11.36 26.08 -2.46
C TYR A 374 -12.80 26.47 -2.80
N ASP A 375 -13.70 26.48 -1.81
CA ASP A 375 -15.09 26.87 -1.99
C ASP A 375 -15.22 28.32 -2.50
N ALA A 376 -14.51 29.26 -1.88
CA ALA A 376 -14.55 30.67 -2.30
C ALA A 376 -13.97 30.84 -3.73
N VAL A 377 -12.90 30.14 -4.04
CA VAL A 377 -12.32 30.15 -5.40
C VAL A 377 -13.31 29.55 -6.41
N ASN A 378 -13.95 28.42 -6.11
CA ASN A 378 -14.97 27.81 -6.98
C ASN A 378 -16.15 28.76 -7.24
N GLN A 379 -16.62 29.49 -6.21
CA GLN A 379 -17.63 30.51 -6.38
C GLN A 379 -17.18 31.67 -7.29
N ILE A 380 -15.88 32.04 -7.24
CA ILE A 380 -15.34 33.11 -8.09
C ILE A 380 -15.18 32.67 -9.54
N ILE A 381 -14.54 31.49 -9.78
CA ILE A 381 -14.11 31.09 -11.13
C ILE A 381 -15.16 30.26 -11.87
N THR A 382 -15.92 29.40 -11.15
CA THR A 382 -16.89 28.46 -11.74
C THR A 382 -18.29 29.04 -11.71
N GLU A 383 -18.80 29.41 -10.52
CA GLU A 383 -20.17 29.93 -10.34
C GLU A 383 -20.28 31.39 -10.76
N LYS A 384 -19.15 32.10 -10.75
CA LYS A 384 -19.06 33.56 -11.07
C LYS A 384 -20.00 34.41 -10.24
N ASP A 385 -20.14 34.07 -8.92
CA ASP A 385 -21.01 34.81 -8.01
C ASP A 385 -20.61 36.29 -7.94
N PRO A 386 -21.53 37.20 -8.30
CA PRO A 386 -21.21 38.63 -8.36
C PRO A 386 -20.83 39.24 -6.99
N ASN A 387 -21.38 38.70 -5.89
CA ASN A 387 -21.12 39.23 -4.55
C ASN A 387 -19.75 38.84 -4.07
N ILE A 388 -19.38 37.55 -4.29
CA ILE A 388 -18.07 37.04 -3.91
C ILE A 388 -16.99 37.68 -4.80
N ARG A 389 -17.23 37.82 -6.11
CA ARG A 389 -16.31 38.52 -7.04
C ARG A 389 -16.11 40.02 -6.66
N GLU A 390 -17.14 40.72 -6.18
CA GLU A 390 -16.97 42.09 -5.68
C GLU A 390 -16.21 42.14 -4.35
N GLN A 391 -16.45 41.17 -3.45
CA GLN A 391 -15.72 41.06 -2.19
C GLN A 391 -14.22 40.86 -2.44
N TYR A 392 -13.85 40.05 -3.44
CA TYR A 392 -12.49 39.70 -3.81
C TYR A 392 -12.03 40.34 -5.14
N LYS A 393 -12.55 41.55 -5.44
CA LYS A 393 -12.30 42.23 -6.74
C LYS A 393 -10.82 42.43 -7.07
N GLU A 394 -9.95 42.54 -6.06
CA GLU A 394 -8.52 42.78 -6.29
C GLU A 394 -7.83 41.54 -6.85
N ILE A 395 -8.22 40.34 -6.43
CA ILE A 395 -7.64 39.08 -6.87
C ILE A 395 -8.42 38.37 -7.98
N THR A 396 -9.69 38.78 -8.22
CA THR A 396 -10.53 38.18 -9.26
C THR A 396 -9.88 38.15 -10.65
N PRO A 397 -9.22 39.23 -11.15
CA PRO A 397 -8.55 39.17 -12.44
C PRO A 397 -7.37 38.19 -12.49
N MET A 398 -6.66 38.03 -11.36
CA MET A 398 -5.58 37.05 -11.26
C MET A 398 -6.14 35.62 -11.24
N LEU A 399 -7.25 35.37 -10.54
CA LEU A 399 -7.91 34.06 -10.52
C LEU A 399 -8.49 33.66 -11.89
N ASP A 400 -9.07 34.61 -12.64
CA ASP A 400 -9.53 34.36 -14.01
C ASP A 400 -8.34 33.97 -14.94
N LEU A 401 -7.20 34.63 -14.80
CA LEU A 401 -5.97 34.31 -15.53
C LEU A 401 -5.38 32.97 -15.08
N ALA A 402 -5.44 32.66 -13.78
CA ALA A 402 -4.99 31.41 -13.20
C ALA A 402 -5.81 30.22 -13.71
N GLN A 403 -7.15 30.38 -13.81
CA GLN A 403 -8.03 29.35 -14.39
C GLN A 403 -7.69 29.09 -15.87
N ASP A 404 -7.50 30.16 -16.67
CA ASP A 404 -7.07 30.01 -18.08
C ASP A 404 -5.73 29.28 -18.19
N LEU A 405 -4.78 29.60 -17.31
CA LEU A 405 -3.48 28.91 -17.26
C LEU A 405 -3.63 27.44 -16.85
N SER A 406 -4.41 27.14 -15.80
CA SER A 406 -4.68 25.79 -15.35
C SER A 406 -5.27 24.92 -16.46
N ASN A 407 -6.28 25.44 -17.16
CA ASN A 407 -6.89 24.75 -18.30
C ASN A 407 -5.88 24.42 -19.41
N ARG A 408 -4.94 25.35 -19.71
CA ARG A 408 -3.86 25.12 -20.69
C ARG A 408 -2.90 24.02 -20.22
N LEU A 409 -2.55 24.00 -18.94
CA LEU A 409 -1.68 22.98 -18.36
C LEU A 409 -2.36 21.60 -18.37
N ILE A 410 -3.62 21.51 -17.98
CA ILE A 410 -4.42 20.27 -18.05
C ILE A 410 -4.46 19.76 -19.50
N GLN A 411 -4.75 20.62 -20.47
CA GLN A 411 -4.77 20.22 -21.86
C GLN A 411 -3.38 19.79 -22.38
N MET A 412 -2.32 20.40 -21.91
CA MET A 412 -0.95 20.00 -22.25
C MET A 412 -0.63 18.60 -21.72
N ARG A 413 -0.94 18.32 -20.43
CA ARG A 413 -0.73 17.01 -19.81
C ARG A 413 -1.60 15.95 -20.48
N LYS A 414 -2.88 16.25 -20.77
CA LYS A 414 -3.79 15.35 -21.48
C LYS A 414 -3.25 14.98 -22.87
N ARG A 415 -2.70 15.94 -23.64
CA ARG A 415 -2.05 15.66 -24.92
C ARG A 415 -0.77 14.82 -24.80
N ARG A 416 -0.07 14.92 -23.67
CA ARG A 416 1.13 14.13 -23.39
C ARG A 416 0.79 12.68 -23.02
N GLY A 417 -0.43 12.41 -22.54
CA GLY A 417 -0.91 11.07 -22.20
C GLY A 417 -1.10 10.84 -20.69
N GLU A 418 -1.27 11.91 -19.91
CA GLU A 418 -1.66 11.78 -18.49
C GLU A 418 -2.91 10.92 -18.35
N ILE A 419 -2.88 9.97 -17.40
CA ILE A 419 -4.00 9.10 -17.07
C ILE A 419 -4.67 9.69 -15.83
N ASP A 420 -5.84 10.35 -16.03
CA ASP A 420 -6.62 10.91 -14.93
C ASP A 420 -7.61 9.86 -14.41
N PHE A 421 -7.34 9.33 -13.22
CA PHE A 421 -8.27 8.45 -12.53
C PHE A 421 -9.22 9.32 -11.69
N ASP A 422 -10.42 9.55 -12.20
CA ASP A 422 -11.48 10.22 -11.45
C ASP A 422 -12.06 9.24 -10.39
N ILE A 423 -11.34 9.12 -9.26
CA ILE A 423 -11.75 8.26 -8.15
C ILE A 423 -12.49 9.13 -7.14
N SER A 424 -13.74 8.76 -6.86
CA SER A 424 -14.52 9.39 -5.82
C SER A 424 -13.91 9.11 -4.45
N GLU A 425 -13.56 10.16 -3.73
CA GLU A 425 -13.14 10.10 -2.32
C GLU A 425 -14.31 10.52 -1.42
N ALA A 426 -14.41 9.93 -0.24
CA ALA A 426 -15.34 10.37 0.76
C ALA A 426 -14.64 10.93 1.99
N LYS A 427 -15.22 11.97 2.59
CA LYS A 427 -14.81 12.52 3.88
C LYS A 427 -15.80 12.04 4.93
N VAL A 428 -15.31 11.36 5.95
CA VAL A 428 -16.11 11.00 7.12
C VAL A 428 -16.16 12.22 8.05
N LEU A 429 -17.36 12.68 8.36
CA LEU A 429 -17.57 13.76 9.31
C LEU A 429 -17.80 13.19 10.71
N VAL A 430 -17.06 13.67 11.68
CA VAL A 430 -17.18 13.26 13.08
C VAL A 430 -17.58 14.45 13.95
N ASN A 431 -18.27 14.17 15.05
CA ASN A 431 -18.56 15.18 16.07
C ASN A 431 -17.35 15.40 17.01
N GLU A 432 -17.48 16.29 17.99
CA GLU A 432 -16.42 16.65 18.95
C GLU A 432 -15.89 15.47 19.78
N VAL A 433 -16.62 14.37 19.86
CA VAL A 433 -16.20 13.15 20.58
C VAL A 433 -15.74 12.03 19.61
N GLY A 434 -15.55 12.33 18.32
CA GLY A 434 -15.04 11.40 17.33
C GLY A 434 -16.05 10.38 16.80
N ILE A 435 -17.37 10.56 17.09
CA ILE A 435 -18.43 9.69 16.56
C ILE A 435 -18.79 10.14 15.14
N PRO A 436 -18.85 9.25 14.15
CA PRO A 436 -19.20 9.60 12.79
C PRO A 436 -20.67 10.04 12.68
N THR A 437 -20.89 11.18 12.03
CA THR A 437 -22.23 11.79 11.84
C THR A 437 -22.70 11.70 10.40
N ASP A 438 -21.78 11.71 9.44
CA ASP A 438 -22.08 11.65 8.01
C ASP A 438 -20.86 11.17 7.20
N VAL A 439 -21.10 10.67 5.99
CA VAL A 439 -20.06 10.30 5.02
C VAL A 439 -20.39 10.96 3.69
N GLN A 440 -19.63 11.99 3.33
CA GLN A 440 -19.89 12.84 2.18
C GLN A 440 -18.85 12.65 1.09
N LEU A 441 -19.29 12.62 -0.16
CA LEU A 441 -18.38 12.65 -1.30
C LEU A 441 -17.60 13.97 -1.32
N ARG A 442 -16.29 13.86 -1.44
CA ARG A 442 -15.42 15.00 -1.72
C ARG A 442 -15.53 15.35 -3.20
N GLN A 443 -16.13 16.49 -3.49
CA GLN A 443 -16.16 17.00 -4.85
C GLN A 443 -14.85 17.74 -5.15
N ARG A 444 -14.17 17.33 -6.21
CA ARG A 444 -12.96 17.99 -6.72
C ARG A 444 -13.39 19.09 -7.67
N GLY A 445 -13.40 20.35 -7.18
CA GLY A 445 -13.76 21.52 -7.95
C GLY A 445 -12.62 22.06 -8.83
N GLU A 446 -12.90 23.13 -9.56
CA GLU A 446 -11.91 23.79 -10.41
C GLU A 446 -10.79 24.47 -9.61
N GLY A 447 -11.08 24.93 -8.37
CA GLY A 447 -10.07 25.49 -7.46
C GLY A 447 -9.01 24.47 -7.06
N GLU A 448 -9.42 23.25 -6.73
CA GLU A 448 -8.52 22.14 -6.43
C GLU A 448 -7.66 21.76 -7.66
N ARG A 449 -8.29 21.66 -8.84
CA ARG A 449 -7.60 21.34 -10.10
C ARG A 449 -6.59 22.40 -10.50
N LEU A 450 -6.90 23.68 -10.19
CA LEU A 450 -6.03 24.81 -10.44
C LEU A 450 -4.74 24.68 -9.63
N ILE A 451 -4.83 24.54 -8.31
CA ILE A 451 -3.67 24.43 -7.43
C ILE A 451 -2.87 23.16 -7.76
N GLU A 452 -3.53 22.02 -7.94
CA GLU A 452 -2.86 20.78 -8.35
C GLU A 452 -2.07 20.98 -9.65
N SER A 453 -2.65 21.64 -10.66
CA SER A 453 -1.95 21.88 -11.94
C SER A 453 -0.70 22.73 -11.77
N PHE A 454 -0.73 23.71 -10.84
CA PHE A 454 0.41 24.58 -10.56
C PHE A 454 1.48 23.86 -9.74
N MET A 455 1.09 23.01 -8.80
CA MET A 455 2.02 22.17 -8.03
C MET A 455 2.68 21.12 -8.93
N LEU A 456 1.93 20.47 -9.81
CA LEU A 456 2.46 19.50 -10.76
C LEU A 456 3.53 20.13 -11.67
N ILE A 457 3.25 21.30 -12.28
CA ILE A 457 4.22 21.93 -13.20
C ILE A 457 5.45 22.46 -12.45
N ALA A 458 5.31 22.92 -11.19
CA ALA A 458 6.45 23.31 -10.37
C ALA A 458 7.33 22.11 -10.03
N ASN A 459 6.73 20.98 -9.60
CA ASN A 459 7.42 19.73 -9.31
C ASN A 459 8.17 19.18 -10.54
N GLU A 460 7.54 19.18 -11.72
CA GLU A 460 8.16 18.78 -12.98
C GLU A 460 9.34 19.71 -13.33
N THR A 461 9.16 21.04 -13.21
CA THR A 461 10.19 22.04 -13.53
C THR A 461 11.42 21.90 -12.64
N VAL A 462 11.24 21.70 -11.34
CA VAL A 462 12.33 21.48 -10.37
C VAL A 462 13.06 20.17 -10.71
N ALA A 463 12.34 19.08 -10.94
CA ALA A 463 12.94 17.79 -11.29
C ALA A 463 13.76 17.86 -12.59
N GLU A 464 13.21 18.48 -13.64
CA GLU A 464 13.90 18.67 -14.91
C GLU A 464 15.17 19.53 -14.75
N HIS A 465 15.08 20.60 -13.95
CA HIS A 465 16.22 21.50 -13.69
C HIS A 465 17.41 20.74 -13.09
N PHE A 466 17.18 19.96 -12.04
CA PHE A 466 18.24 19.18 -11.38
C PHE A 466 18.73 18.01 -12.21
N SER A 467 17.87 17.35 -12.96
CA SER A 467 18.30 16.32 -13.92
C SER A 467 19.26 16.89 -14.98
N LYS A 468 18.97 18.09 -15.50
CA LYS A 468 19.86 18.79 -16.46
C LYS A 468 21.19 19.25 -15.86
N LEU A 469 21.21 19.59 -14.56
CA LEU A 469 22.45 19.89 -13.83
C LEU A 469 23.29 18.64 -13.56
N ASN A 470 22.71 17.44 -13.72
CA ASN A 470 23.34 16.16 -13.46
C ASN A 470 23.90 16.06 -12.02
N VAL A 471 23.12 16.50 -11.05
CA VAL A 471 23.38 16.37 -9.61
C VAL A 471 22.35 15.44 -8.97
N PRO A 472 22.69 14.75 -7.86
CA PRO A 472 21.76 13.85 -7.19
C PRO A 472 20.55 14.60 -6.61
N ILE A 473 19.38 14.02 -6.82
CA ILE A 473 18.10 14.50 -6.27
C ILE A 473 17.21 13.30 -5.98
N ILE A 474 16.25 13.45 -5.08
CA ILE A 474 15.21 12.46 -4.85
C ILE A 474 14.07 12.68 -5.85
N TYR A 475 13.69 11.62 -6.57
CA TYR A 475 12.58 11.64 -7.52
C TYR A 475 11.33 10.99 -6.92
N ARG A 476 10.17 11.40 -7.39
CA ARG A 476 8.91 10.67 -7.23
C ARG A 476 8.65 9.88 -8.49
N VAL A 477 8.80 8.57 -8.43
CA VAL A 477 8.74 7.71 -9.59
C VAL A 477 7.48 6.86 -9.59
N HIS A 478 6.95 6.63 -10.79
CA HIS A 478 5.86 5.70 -11.03
C HIS A 478 6.22 4.85 -12.25
N GLU A 479 6.68 3.65 -12.01
CA GLU A 479 7.14 2.75 -13.06
C GLU A 479 6.00 2.27 -13.95
N GLN A 480 6.35 1.82 -15.15
CA GLN A 480 5.39 1.17 -16.05
C GLN A 480 4.73 -0.04 -15.37
N PRO A 481 3.46 -0.30 -15.64
CA PRO A 481 2.80 -1.53 -15.21
C PRO A 481 3.56 -2.77 -15.70
N LYS A 482 3.56 -3.84 -14.92
CA LYS A 482 4.19 -5.10 -15.31
C LYS A 482 3.49 -5.71 -16.53
N SER A 483 4.27 -6.22 -17.47
CA SER A 483 3.76 -6.80 -18.71
C SER A 483 2.70 -7.89 -18.50
N ASP A 484 2.85 -8.72 -17.46
CA ASP A 484 1.87 -9.77 -17.14
C ASP A 484 0.53 -9.20 -16.64
N ARG A 485 0.55 -8.11 -15.86
CA ARG A 485 -0.67 -7.43 -15.40
C ARG A 485 -1.37 -6.71 -16.55
N LEU A 486 -0.59 -6.07 -17.42
CA LEU A 486 -1.14 -5.43 -18.61
C LEU A 486 -1.78 -6.43 -19.56
N ARG A 487 -1.17 -7.60 -19.79
CA ARG A 487 -1.79 -8.66 -20.59
C ARG A 487 -3.10 -9.11 -19.98
N GLN A 488 -3.15 -9.35 -18.67
CA GLN A 488 -4.39 -9.71 -17.98
C GLN A 488 -5.45 -8.62 -18.12
N PHE A 489 -5.06 -7.35 -18.02
CA PHE A 489 -5.96 -6.22 -18.24
C PHE A 489 -6.45 -6.16 -19.70
N PHE A 490 -5.59 -6.32 -20.69
CA PHE A 490 -5.98 -6.31 -22.10
C PHE A 490 -6.87 -7.50 -22.46
N ASP A 491 -6.55 -8.69 -21.97
CA ASP A 491 -7.41 -9.86 -22.12
C ASP A 491 -8.80 -9.62 -21.50
N PHE A 492 -8.84 -8.93 -20.36
CA PHE A 492 -10.09 -8.58 -19.70
C PHE A 492 -10.95 -7.62 -20.54
N ILE A 493 -10.38 -6.51 -21.04
CA ILE A 493 -11.15 -5.50 -21.80
C ILE A 493 -11.60 -6.00 -23.18
N THR A 494 -10.98 -7.05 -23.75
CA THR A 494 -11.46 -7.67 -24.98
C THR A 494 -12.87 -8.24 -24.84
N ASN A 495 -13.30 -8.62 -23.61
CA ASN A 495 -14.66 -9.08 -23.34
C ASN A 495 -15.70 -7.97 -23.55
N PHE A 496 -15.28 -6.71 -23.55
CA PHE A 496 -16.12 -5.51 -23.77
C PHE A 496 -15.96 -4.94 -25.19
N GLY A 497 -15.27 -5.67 -26.07
CA GLY A 497 -15.07 -5.29 -27.48
C GLY A 497 -13.94 -4.29 -27.70
N ILE A 498 -13.15 -3.99 -26.67
CA ILE A 498 -12.01 -3.06 -26.74
C ILE A 498 -10.77 -3.85 -27.13
N MET A 499 -10.16 -3.53 -28.27
CA MET A 499 -8.98 -4.20 -28.78
C MET A 499 -7.78 -3.27 -28.80
N ILE A 500 -6.74 -3.60 -28.04
CA ILE A 500 -5.47 -2.88 -28.06
C ILE A 500 -4.45 -3.66 -28.88
N LYS A 501 -3.77 -2.96 -29.78
CA LYS A 501 -2.64 -3.49 -30.53
C LYS A 501 -1.34 -3.29 -29.75
N GLY A 502 -0.71 -4.36 -29.29
CA GLY A 502 0.58 -4.33 -28.60
C GLY A 502 0.83 -5.57 -27.76
N THR A 503 2.08 -5.88 -27.48
CA THR A 503 2.51 -7.06 -26.72
C THR A 503 2.62 -6.83 -25.21
N GLY A 504 2.41 -5.60 -24.74
CA GLY A 504 2.51 -5.26 -23.31
C GLY A 504 3.93 -4.99 -22.80
N GLU A 505 4.96 -5.00 -23.65
CA GLU A 505 6.36 -4.85 -23.23
C GLU A 505 6.83 -3.39 -23.17
N ASP A 506 6.28 -2.50 -24.02
CA ASP A 506 6.58 -1.05 -24.00
C ASP A 506 5.30 -0.28 -24.34
N ILE A 507 4.45 -0.07 -23.35
CA ILE A 507 3.19 0.64 -23.54
C ILE A 507 3.34 2.09 -23.08
N HIS A 508 3.10 3.01 -24.02
CA HIS A 508 3.01 4.42 -23.69
C HIS A 508 1.71 4.73 -22.94
N PRO A 509 1.70 5.62 -21.93
CA PRO A 509 0.50 6.00 -21.17
C PRO A 509 -0.70 6.39 -22.03
N THR A 510 -0.49 7.02 -23.20
CA THR A 510 -1.54 7.36 -24.18
C THR A 510 -2.36 6.16 -24.63
N THR A 511 -1.84 4.95 -24.56
CA THR A 511 -2.60 3.74 -24.91
C THR A 511 -3.69 3.47 -23.87
N LEU A 512 -3.39 3.64 -22.61
CA LEU A 512 -4.34 3.46 -21.51
C LEU A 512 -5.31 4.65 -21.42
N GLN A 513 -4.84 5.87 -21.69
CA GLN A 513 -5.69 7.05 -21.84
C GLN A 513 -6.79 6.83 -22.90
N LYS A 514 -6.45 6.29 -24.07
CA LYS A 514 -7.43 5.97 -25.11
C LYS A 514 -8.46 4.94 -24.66
N VAL A 515 -8.07 3.98 -23.82
CA VAL A 515 -9.04 3.05 -23.22
C VAL A 515 -10.02 3.80 -22.33
N GLN A 516 -9.53 4.71 -21.49
CA GLN A 516 -10.40 5.56 -20.66
C GLN A 516 -11.37 6.40 -21.50
N GLU A 517 -10.87 7.06 -22.55
CA GLU A 517 -11.69 7.86 -23.47
C GLU A 517 -12.74 7.00 -24.20
N GLU A 518 -12.38 5.77 -24.57
CA GLU A 518 -13.30 4.85 -25.24
C GLU A 518 -14.43 4.37 -24.33
N VAL A 519 -14.19 4.24 -23.03
CA VAL A 519 -15.18 3.75 -22.06
C VAL A 519 -15.96 4.87 -21.36
N GLU A 520 -15.59 6.12 -21.58
CA GLU A 520 -16.25 7.27 -20.96
C GLU A 520 -17.75 7.27 -21.24
N GLY A 521 -18.56 7.37 -20.18
CA GLY A 521 -20.02 7.32 -20.23
C GLY A 521 -20.65 5.95 -20.51
N ARG A 522 -19.84 4.88 -20.66
CA ARG A 522 -20.37 3.50 -20.81
C ARG A 522 -20.62 2.87 -19.42
N PRO A 523 -21.56 1.93 -19.32
CA PRO A 523 -21.79 1.20 -18.05
C PRO A 523 -20.54 0.50 -17.51
N GLU A 524 -19.62 0.10 -18.41
CA GLU A 524 -18.39 -0.62 -18.08
C GLU A 524 -17.24 0.28 -17.63
N GLN A 525 -17.39 1.61 -17.69
CA GLN A 525 -16.34 2.58 -17.35
C GLN A 525 -15.71 2.29 -15.97
N MET A 526 -16.55 2.11 -14.97
CA MET A 526 -16.09 1.90 -13.60
C MET A 526 -15.25 0.63 -13.45
N VAL A 527 -15.71 -0.49 -14.02
CA VAL A 527 -14.98 -1.76 -13.94
C VAL A 527 -13.64 -1.69 -14.67
N ILE A 528 -13.63 -1.07 -15.84
CA ILE A 528 -12.42 -0.97 -16.67
C ILE A 528 -11.41 -0.03 -16.00
N SER A 529 -11.85 1.12 -15.47
CA SER A 529 -11.00 2.04 -14.73
C SER A 529 -10.42 1.40 -13.45
N THR A 530 -11.24 0.65 -12.70
CA THR A 530 -10.76 -0.10 -11.51
C THR A 530 -9.73 -1.16 -11.88
N MET A 531 -9.95 -1.94 -12.93
CA MET A 531 -9.01 -2.97 -13.39
C MET A 531 -7.73 -2.36 -13.95
N MET A 532 -7.83 -1.22 -14.65
CA MET A 532 -6.69 -0.44 -15.11
C MET A 532 -5.84 0.02 -13.92
N LEU A 533 -6.45 0.66 -12.93
CA LEU A 533 -5.75 1.10 -11.71
C LEU A 533 -5.05 -0.06 -10.99
N ARG A 534 -5.74 -1.21 -10.84
CA ARG A 534 -5.15 -2.42 -10.23
C ARG A 534 -3.97 -3.00 -11.02
N SER A 535 -3.87 -2.70 -12.31
CA SER A 535 -2.74 -3.11 -13.13
C SER A 535 -1.51 -2.24 -12.94
N MET A 536 -1.67 -1.00 -12.41
CA MET A 536 -0.59 -0.05 -12.18
C MET A 536 0.34 -0.47 -11.04
N GLN A 537 1.54 0.08 -11.06
CA GLN A 537 2.46 0.04 -9.93
C GLN A 537 2.14 1.19 -8.96
N GLN A 538 2.64 1.11 -7.73
CA GLN A 538 2.56 2.24 -6.79
C GLN A 538 3.71 3.21 -7.04
N ALA A 539 3.42 4.51 -6.98
CA ALA A 539 4.45 5.52 -6.95
C ALA A 539 5.27 5.44 -5.65
N HIS A 540 6.55 5.77 -5.71
CA HIS A 540 7.46 5.75 -4.57
C HIS A 540 8.60 6.74 -4.79
N TYR A 541 9.43 6.96 -3.79
CA TYR A 541 10.64 7.77 -3.93
C TYR A 541 11.83 6.93 -4.37
N ASP A 542 12.71 7.51 -5.18
CA ASP A 542 13.94 6.87 -5.68
C ASP A 542 15.02 7.92 -5.97
N ASP A 543 16.30 7.55 -5.85
CA ASP A 543 17.44 8.37 -6.24
C ASP A 543 17.71 8.34 -7.77
N VAL A 544 17.06 7.39 -8.48
CA VAL A 544 17.16 7.24 -9.93
C VAL A 544 15.87 7.72 -10.60
N ASN A 545 16.03 8.55 -11.65
CA ASN A 545 14.87 8.95 -12.43
C ASN A 545 14.34 7.79 -13.28
N LEU A 546 13.17 7.26 -12.95
CA LEU A 546 12.45 6.24 -13.71
C LEU A 546 11.22 6.80 -14.43
N GLY A 547 11.02 8.13 -14.37
CA GLY A 547 9.84 8.82 -14.88
C GLY A 547 8.59 8.59 -14.03
N HIS A 548 7.50 9.22 -14.41
CA HIS A 548 6.21 9.05 -13.75
C HIS A 548 5.13 8.65 -14.75
N PHE A 549 4.87 7.34 -14.86
CA PHE A 549 3.99 6.77 -15.89
C PHE A 549 2.56 7.36 -15.86
N GLY A 550 1.92 7.46 -14.69
CA GLY A 550 0.56 7.99 -14.58
C GLY A 550 0.42 9.44 -15.07
N LEU A 551 1.41 10.30 -14.75
CA LEU A 551 1.46 11.69 -15.22
C LEU A 551 2.03 11.83 -16.64
N SER A 552 2.52 10.74 -17.23
CA SER A 552 3.28 10.78 -18.49
C SER A 552 4.43 11.80 -18.43
N ALA A 553 5.06 11.97 -17.27
CA ALA A 553 6.14 12.93 -17.04
C ALA A 553 7.50 12.23 -17.08
N GLU A 554 8.45 12.83 -17.81
CA GLU A 554 9.82 12.31 -17.90
C GLU A 554 10.62 12.58 -16.63
N TYR A 555 10.36 13.71 -15.97
CA TYR A 555 10.99 14.14 -14.72
C TYR A 555 9.90 14.52 -13.73
N TYR A 556 9.97 13.96 -12.52
CA TYR A 556 9.03 14.34 -11.48
C TYR A 556 9.66 14.18 -10.10
N THR A 557 9.47 15.16 -9.25
CA THR A 557 9.83 15.13 -7.83
C THR A 557 8.73 15.76 -6.99
N HIS A 558 8.81 15.65 -5.69
CA HIS A 558 7.98 16.43 -4.78
C HIS A 558 8.81 17.59 -4.21
N PHE A 559 8.32 18.82 -4.40
CA PHE A 559 8.96 20.07 -3.95
C PHE A 559 7.99 20.94 -3.14
N THR A 560 6.68 20.75 -3.33
CA THR A 560 5.64 21.72 -2.98
C THR A 560 5.06 21.58 -1.57
N SER A 561 5.50 20.61 -0.75
CA SER A 561 4.92 20.42 0.60
C SER A 561 5.95 19.99 1.65
N PRO A 562 6.95 20.82 1.97
CA PRO A 562 8.02 20.48 2.94
C PRO A 562 7.56 20.49 4.40
N ILE A 563 6.42 21.10 4.74
CA ILE A 563 5.87 21.05 6.10
C ILE A 563 5.45 19.64 6.46
N ARG A 564 4.93 18.89 5.47
CA ARG A 564 4.30 17.58 5.68
C ARG A 564 4.97 16.42 4.99
N ARG A 565 6.03 16.62 4.18
CA ARG A 565 6.77 15.56 3.49
C ARG A 565 8.28 15.79 3.57
N TYR A 566 9.00 14.84 4.14
CA TYR A 566 10.46 14.91 4.26
C TYR A 566 11.22 14.87 2.93
N PRO A 567 10.78 14.15 1.88
CA PRO A 567 11.40 14.26 0.55
C PRO A 567 11.40 15.68 -0.01
N ASP A 568 10.30 16.44 0.16
CA ASP A 568 10.22 17.85 -0.24
C ASP A 568 11.22 18.71 0.54
N LEU A 569 11.30 18.52 1.87
CA LEU A 569 12.31 19.18 2.70
C LEU A 569 13.74 18.85 2.23
N THR A 570 13.98 17.60 1.81
CA THR A 570 15.27 17.19 1.23
C THR A 570 15.54 17.92 -0.09
N VAL A 571 14.55 18.01 -0.99
CA VAL A 571 14.68 18.77 -2.24
C VAL A 571 14.99 20.25 -1.96
N HIS A 572 14.35 20.87 -0.96
CA HIS A 572 14.63 22.24 -0.53
C HIS A 572 16.09 22.42 -0.08
N ARG A 573 16.63 21.46 0.68
CA ARG A 573 18.06 21.46 1.08
C ARG A 573 18.99 21.34 -0.11
N LEU A 574 18.64 20.49 -1.09
CA LEU A 574 19.41 20.34 -2.32
C LEU A 574 19.36 21.63 -3.18
N ILE A 575 18.21 22.30 -3.26
CA ILE A 575 18.07 23.62 -3.90
C ILE A 575 19.01 24.61 -3.21
N ARG A 576 18.98 24.67 -1.88
CA ARG A 576 19.85 25.56 -1.11
C ARG A 576 21.32 25.28 -1.39
N LYS A 577 21.73 24.01 -1.33
CA LYS A 577 23.13 23.59 -1.58
C LYS A 577 23.60 23.91 -2.99
N TYR A 578 22.84 23.50 -3.99
CA TYR A 578 23.32 23.56 -5.36
C TYR A 578 23.09 24.93 -6.05
N LEU A 579 21.96 25.60 -5.77
CA LEU A 579 21.59 26.84 -6.47
C LEU A 579 21.92 28.09 -5.68
N ILE A 580 21.74 28.12 -4.37
CA ILE A 580 21.94 29.30 -3.52
C ILE A 580 23.40 29.34 -3.03
N GLU A 581 23.87 28.30 -2.37
CA GLU A 581 25.26 28.21 -1.86
C GLU A 581 26.26 27.86 -2.97
N LYS A 582 25.80 27.34 -4.11
CA LYS A 582 26.59 26.91 -5.29
C LYS A 582 27.66 25.88 -4.93
N SER A 583 27.39 25.04 -3.95
CA SER A 583 28.27 23.97 -3.47
C SER A 583 28.03 22.70 -4.27
N MET A 584 28.72 22.57 -5.42
CA MET A 584 28.63 21.40 -6.31
C MET A 584 29.98 20.66 -6.38
N ASP A 585 30.75 20.66 -5.31
CA ASP A 585 32.00 19.92 -5.29
C ASP A 585 31.74 18.40 -5.22
N ASN A 586 32.73 17.61 -5.69
CA ASN A 586 32.60 16.15 -5.79
C ASN A 586 32.33 15.47 -4.43
N LYS A 587 32.73 16.10 -3.31
CA LYS A 587 32.53 15.55 -1.98
C LYS A 587 31.06 15.66 -1.56
N GLU A 588 30.45 16.82 -1.78
CA GLU A 588 29.05 17.07 -1.45
C GLU A 588 28.11 16.27 -2.36
N VAL A 589 28.41 16.25 -3.68
CA VAL A 589 27.66 15.44 -4.63
C VAL A 589 27.69 13.96 -4.22
N LYS A 590 28.88 13.42 -3.90
CA LYS A 590 29.00 12.02 -3.49
C LYS A 590 28.30 11.73 -2.17
N ARG A 591 28.31 12.65 -1.21
CA ARG A 591 27.60 12.52 0.08
C ARG A 591 26.10 12.29 -0.16
N TRP A 592 25.50 13.05 -1.07
CA TRP A 592 24.08 12.90 -1.40
C TRP A 592 23.81 11.66 -2.25
N GLU A 593 24.71 11.28 -3.17
CA GLU A 593 24.59 9.99 -3.89
C GLU A 593 24.56 8.79 -2.93
N ASP A 594 25.34 8.84 -1.85
CA ASP A 594 25.38 7.77 -0.85
C ASP A 594 24.16 7.82 0.11
N LYS A 595 23.58 9.00 0.40
CA LYS A 595 22.49 9.21 1.37
C LYS A 595 21.09 9.00 0.76
N LEU A 596 20.87 9.43 -0.48
CA LEU A 596 19.52 9.45 -1.09
C LEU A 596 18.87 8.07 -1.25
N PRO A 597 19.57 6.97 -1.56
CA PRO A 597 18.93 5.66 -1.68
C PRO A 597 18.24 5.20 -0.40
N GLU A 598 18.91 5.34 0.77
CA GLU A 598 18.35 4.98 2.07
C GLU A 598 17.18 5.89 2.44
N LEU A 599 17.32 7.21 2.19
CA LEU A 599 16.28 8.19 2.44
C LEU A 599 15.02 7.89 1.59
N ALA A 600 15.18 7.57 0.31
CA ALA A 600 14.08 7.24 -0.59
C ALA A 600 13.32 5.98 -0.13
N GLU A 601 14.04 4.94 0.27
CA GLU A 601 13.45 3.72 0.79
C GLU A 601 12.70 3.97 2.12
N HIS A 602 13.33 4.71 3.05
CA HIS A 602 12.75 5.05 4.34
C HIS A 602 11.46 5.84 4.18
N THR A 603 11.49 6.95 3.43
CA THR A 603 10.31 7.82 3.24
C THR A 603 9.18 7.11 2.51
N SER A 604 9.48 6.25 1.53
CA SER A 604 8.47 5.42 0.86
C SER A 604 7.82 4.39 1.79
N LYS A 605 8.56 3.85 2.76
CA LYS A 605 8.00 2.94 3.79
C LYS A 605 7.08 3.68 4.76
N ARG A 606 7.51 4.88 5.21
CA ARG A 606 6.75 5.72 6.14
C ARG A 606 5.46 6.24 5.50
N GLU A 607 5.52 6.69 4.24
CA GLU A 607 4.34 7.10 3.48
C GLU A 607 3.29 5.97 3.39
N ARG A 608 3.71 4.74 3.06
CA ARG A 608 2.79 3.59 3.02
C ARG A 608 2.15 3.31 4.37
N ARG A 609 2.94 3.41 5.45
CA ARG A 609 2.44 3.24 6.82
C ARG A 609 1.37 4.29 7.16
N ALA A 610 1.60 5.55 6.79
CA ALA A 610 0.63 6.63 6.98
C ALA A 610 -0.66 6.35 6.21
N ILE A 611 -0.58 6.03 4.91
CA ILE A 611 -1.73 5.69 4.06
C ILE A 611 -2.51 4.49 4.62
N GLU A 612 -1.83 3.47 5.13
CA GLU A 612 -2.49 2.31 5.74
C GLU A 612 -3.23 2.70 7.02
N ALA A 613 -2.66 3.57 7.87
CA ALA A 613 -3.31 4.06 9.07
C ALA A 613 -4.52 4.96 8.75
N GLU A 614 -4.39 5.87 7.78
CA GLU A 614 -5.48 6.72 7.27
C GLU A 614 -6.65 5.84 6.78
N ARG A 615 -6.37 4.85 5.92
CA ARG A 615 -7.38 3.94 5.42
C ARG A 615 -8.03 3.12 6.54
N ASP A 616 -7.24 2.64 7.49
CA ASP A 616 -7.73 1.84 8.61
C ASP A 616 -8.68 2.65 9.51
N THR A 617 -8.42 3.95 9.70
CA THR A 617 -9.32 4.83 10.47
C THR A 617 -10.59 5.19 9.68
N ASP A 618 -10.49 5.40 8.37
CA ASP A 618 -11.64 5.62 7.50
C ASP A 618 -12.58 4.41 7.47
N GLU A 619 -12.03 3.21 7.26
CA GLU A 619 -12.80 1.96 7.26
C GLU A 619 -13.49 1.73 8.61
N LEU A 620 -12.78 2.00 9.73
CA LEU A 620 -13.34 1.90 11.08
C LEU A 620 -14.54 2.84 11.24
N LYS A 621 -14.39 4.13 10.90
CA LYS A 621 -15.44 5.15 11.07
C LYS A 621 -16.60 4.94 10.08
N LYS A 622 -16.35 4.45 8.88
CA LYS A 622 -17.39 4.01 7.93
C LYS A 622 -18.20 2.83 8.50
N ALA A 623 -17.54 1.85 9.10
CA ALA A 623 -18.22 0.72 9.75
C ALA A 623 -19.04 1.20 10.97
N GLU A 624 -18.47 2.08 11.82
CA GLU A 624 -19.17 2.66 12.96
C GLU A 624 -20.43 3.46 12.52
N TYR A 625 -20.32 4.25 11.45
CA TYR A 625 -21.45 4.97 10.85
C TYR A 625 -22.56 4.02 10.42
N MET A 626 -22.20 2.88 9.82
CA MET A 626 -23.17 1.91 9.30
C MET A 626 -23.92 1.12 10.39
N ILE A 627 -23.49 1.15 11.66
CA ILE A 627 -24.25 0.51 12.76
C ILE A 627 -25.68 1.06 12.85
N GLN A 628 -25.84 2.37 12.75
CA GLN A 628 -27.17 3.04 12.84
C GLN A 628 -28.05 2.75 11.62
N HIS A 629 -27.47 2.22 10.53
CA HIS A 629 -28.16 1.88 9.29
C HIS A 629 -28.47 0.38 9.15
N ILE A 630 -28.28 -0.41 10.21
CA ILE A 630 -28.65 -1.83 10.18
C ILE A 630 -30.14 -1.97 9.93
N GLY A 631 -30.52 -2.61 8.85
CA GLY A 631 -31.89 -2.77 8.41
C GLY A 631 -32.32 -1.83 7.31
N ASP A 632 -31.56 -0.81 7.00
CA ASP A 632 -31.83 0.13 5.91
C ASP A 632 -31.47 -0.49 4.55
N GLU A 633 -32.14 0.00 3.51
CA GLU A 633 -31.92 -0.44 2.13
C GLU A 633 -31.27 0.68 1.34
N PHE A 634 -30.24 0.30 0.56
CA PHE A 634 -29.49 1.20 -0.30
C PHE A 634 -29.40 0.65 -1.72
N GLU A 635 -29.27 1.54 -2.68
CA GLU A 635 -28.82 1.20 -4.03
C GLU A 635 -27.31 1.36 -4.11
N GLY A 636 -26.60 0.35 -4.59
CA GLY A 636 -25.14 0.36 -4.71
C GLY A 636 -24.69 -0.32 -5.99
N ILE A 637 -23.40 -0.22 -6.27
CA ILE A 637 -22.76 -0.76 -7.46
C ILE A 637 -21.82 -1.89 -7.05
N VAL A 638 -21.79 -2.98 -7.79
CA VAL A 638 -20.84 -4.08 -7.59
C VAL A 638 -19.43 -3.55 -7.88
N SER A 639 -18.62 -3.34 -6.87
CA SER A 639 -17.23 -2.84 -6.96
C SER A 639 -16.22 -3.94 -7.22
N SER A 640 -16.48 -5.15 -6.72
CA SER A 640 -15.58 -6.29 -6.85
C SER A 640 -16.33 -7.61 -6.74
N VAL A 641 -15.80 -8.64 -7.41
CA VAL A 641 -16.36 -10.00 -7.40
C VAL A 641 -15.26 -11.00 -7.07
N ALA A 642 -15.56 -11.93 -6.17
CA ALA A 642 -14.64 -12.98 -5.73
C ALA A 642 -15.37 -14.34 -5.64
N ASN A 643 -14.61 -15.41 -5.45
CA ASN A 643 -15.16 -16.75 -5.31
C ASN A 643 -16.03 -16.96 -4.06
N PHE A 644 -15.92 -16.09 -3.05
CA PHE A 644 -16.68 -16.13 -1.80
C PHE A 644 -17.86 -15.13 -1.76
N GLY A 645 -18.00 -14.25 -2.77
CA GLY A 645 -19.09 -13.27 -2.84
C GLY A 645 -18.74 -12.06 -3.69
N MET A 646 -19.47 -10.99 -3.49
CA MET A 646 -19.23 -9.72 -4.16
C MET A 646 -19.26 -8.56 -3.17
N PHE A 647 -18.52 -7.51 -3.50
CA PHE A 647 -18.49 -6.26 -2.75
C PHE A 647 -19.38 -5.24 -3.47
N ILE A 648 -20.11 -4.47 -2.68
CA ILE A 648 -21.05 -3.47 -3.16
C ILE A 648 -20.63 -2.13 -2.56
N GLU A 649 -20.36 -1.17 -3.42
CA GLU A 649 -20.06 0.21 -3.04
C GLU A 649 -21.33 1.05 -3.10
N LEU A 650 -21.61 1.73 -2.01
CA LEU A 650 -22.72 2.68 -1.90
C LEU A 650 -22.33 4.03 -2.52
N PRO A 651 -23.31 4.92 -2.82
CA PRO A 651 -23.02 6.25 -3.40
C PRO A 651 -22.06 7.11 -2.57
N ASN A 652 -21.93 6.86 -1.28
CA ASN A 652 -21.00 7.54 -0.37
C ASN A 652 -19.67 6.81 -0.18
N THR A 653 -19.29 5.92 -1.10
CA THR A 653 -18.05 5.09 -1.10
C THR A 653 -17.93 4.09 0.06
N ILE A 654 -18.99 3.83 0.80
CA ILE A 654 -18.99 2.76 1.80
C ILE A 654 -19.12 1.43 1.07
N GLU A 655 -18.18 0.51 1.30
CA GLU A 655 -18.19 -0.81 0.71
C GLU A 655 -18.67 -1.85 1.72
N GLY A 656 -19.55 -2.75 1.30
CA GLY A 656 -19.98 -3.91 2.08
C GLY A 656 -20.04 -5.18 1.24
N MET A 657 -20.04 -6.34 1.90
CA MET A 657 -19.94 -7.63 1.26
C MET A 657 -21.28 -8.37 1.22
N VAL A 658 -21.63 -8.92 0.07
CA VAL A 658 -22.66 -9.96 -0.08
C VAL A 658 -21.95 -11.30 -0.21
N HIS A 659 -21.96 -12.09 0.86
CA HIS A 659 -21.36 -13.41 0.83
C HIS A 659 -22.16 -14.37 -0.05
N ILE A 660 -21.51 -15.20 -0.86
CA ILE A 660 -22.13 -16.12 -1.81
C ILE A 660 -23.15 -17.08 -1.14
N ALA A 661 -22.93 -17.44 0.12
CA ALA A 661 -23.87 -18.26 0.89
C ALA A 661 -25.21 -17.56 1.20
N ASN A 662 -25.26 -16.23 1.12
CA ASN A 662 -26.45 -15.41 1.32
C ASN A 662 -27.21 -15.17 -0.02
N MET A 663 -26.63 -15.55 -1.14
CA MET A 663 -27.26 -15.52 -2.49
C MET A 663 -28.05 -16.80 -2.73
N THR A 664 -29.27 -16.86 -2.19
CA THR A 664 -30.04 -18.11 -2.00
C THR A 664 -31.06 -18.42 -3.10
N ASP A 665 -31.19 -17.54 -4.10
CA ASP A 665 -32.07 -17.70 -5.25
C ASP A 665 -31.52 -18.68 -6.29
N ASP A 666 -30.19 -18.85 -6.35
CA ASP A 666 -29.51 -19.79 -7.24
C ASP A 666 -28.22 -20.32 -6.61
N TYR A 667 -27.50 -21.19 -7.31
CA TYR A 667 -26.15 -21.62 -6.98
C TYR A 667 -25.17 -20.83 -7.86
N TYR A 668 -24.38 -19.94 -7.27
CA TYR A 668 -23.50 -19.04 -7.99
C TYR A 668 -22.08 -19.59 -8.07
N ARG A 669 -21.48 -19.48 -9.27
CA ARG A 669 -20.09 -19.82 -9.54
C ARG A 669 -19.32 -18.58 -9.98
N PHE A 670 -18.13 -18.40 -9.44
CA PHE A 670 -17.22 -17.34 -9.88
C PHE A 670 -16.54 -17.72 -11.20
N GLU A 671 -16.70 -16.86 -12.21
CA GLU A 671 -16.01 -16.97 -13.51
C GLU A 671 -14.91 -15.89 -13.58
N GLU A 672 -13.66 -16.32 -13.40
CA GLU A 672 -12.50 -15.43 -13.29
C GLU A 672 -12.28 -14.59 -14.56
N ARG A 673 -12.50 -15.17 -15.76
CA ARG A 673 -12.31 -14.46 -17.03
C ARG A 673 -13.28 -13.31 -17.23
N GLN A 674 -14.48 -13.40 -16.67
CA GLN A 674 -15.53 -12.39 -16.78
C GLN A 674 -15.64 -11.52 -15.53
N MET A 675 -14.88 -11.83 -14.47
CA MET A 675 -15.01 -11.20 -13.15
C MET A 675 -16.47 -11.12 -12.69
N ALA A 676 -17.17 -12.27 -12.76
CA ALA A 676 -18.61 -12.34 -12.54
C ALA A 676 -19.02 -13.54 -11.69
N LEU A 677 -20.13 -13.40 -10.95
CA LEU A 677 -20.86 -14.52 -10.37
C LEU A 677 -22.00 -14.94 -11.29
N ILE A 678 -21.99 -16.19 -11.73
CA ILE A 678 -22.98 -16.75 -12.67
C ILE A 678 -23.80 -17.81 -11.95
N GLY A 679 -25.13 -17.61 -11.92
CA GLY A 679 -26.10 -18.58 -11.41
C GLY A 679 -26.27 -19.77 -12.35
N GLU A 680 -26.19 -20.99 -11.81
CA GLU A 680 -26.19 -22.22 -12.62
C GLU A 680 -27.57 -22.57 -13.17
N ARG A 681 -28.68 -22.18 -12.51
CA ARG A 681 -30.06 -22.56 -12.89
C ARG A 681 -30.77 -21.47 -13.63
N GLN A 682 -30.68 -20.23 -13.17
CA GLN A 682 -31.39 -19.07 -13.72
C GLN A 682 -30.54 -18.26 -14.69
N ALA A 683 -29.24 -18.59 -14.82
CA ALA A 683 -28.29 -17.86 -15.64
C ALA A 683 -28.20 -16.36 -15.25
N LYS A 684 -28.59 -16.00 -14.00
CA LYS A 684 -28.47 -14.65 -13.49
C LYS A 684 -26.99 -14.34 -13.28
N VAL A 685 -26.54 -13.20 -13.74
CA VAL A 685 -25.14 -12.79 -13.69
C VAL A 685 -25.03 -11.53 -12.86
N PHE A 686 -24.02 -11.49 -11.99
CA PHE A 686 -23.60 -10.27 -11.29
C PHE A 686 -22.17 -9.94 -11.73
N ARG A 687 -21.99 -8.77 -12.28
CA ARG A 687 -20.70 -8.26 -12.78
C ARG A 687 -20.32 -7.00 -12.03
N ILE A 688 -19.04 -6.69 -12.03
CA ILE A 688 -18.57 -5.37 -11.58
C ILE A 688 -19.26 -4.30 -12.42
N GLY A 689 -19.75 -3.24 -11.77
CA GLY A 689 -20.53 -2.17 -12.42
C GLY A 689 -22.06 -2.37 -12.38
N ASP A 690 -22.55 -3.57 -12.06
CA ASP A 690 -24.00 -3.80 -11.96
C ASP A 690 -24.58 -3.06 -10.75
N THR A 691 -25.71 -2.37 -10.96
CA THR A 691 -26.47 -1.75 -9.88
C THR A 691 -27.31 -2.79 -9.16
N VAL A 692 -27.21 -2.82 -7.84
CA VAL A 692 -27.95 -3.75 -6.98
C VAL A 692 -28.56 -3.04 -5.79
N LYS A 693 -29.76 -3.45 -5.40
CA LYS A 693 -30.39 -2.96 -4.18
C LYS A 693 -30.04 -3.90 -3.04
N VAL A 694 -29.43 -3.36 -2.00
CA VAL A 694 -28.93 -4.11 -0.85
C VAL A 694 -29.52 -3.59 0.46
N LYS A 695 -29.57 -4.47 1.45
CA LYS A 695 -29.96 -4.20 2.82
C LYS A 695 -28.80 -4.48 3.75
N VAL A 696 -28.52 -3.56 4.67
CA VAL A 696 -27.51 -3.77 5.73
C VAL A 696 -28.03 -4.81 6.71
N THR A 697 -27.29 -5.90 6.90
CA THR A 697 -27.71 -7.00 7.79
C THR A 697 -26.90 -7.10 9.07
N HIS A 698 -25.60 -6.83 8.99
CA HIS A 698 -24.69 -6.90 10.11
C HIS A 698 -23.51 -5.96 9.90
N VAL A 699 -22.98 -5.40 10.98
CA VAL A 699 -21.75 -4.61 10.98
C VAL A 699 -20.87 -5.12 12.12
N ASP A 700 -19.63 -5.45 11.80
CA ASP A 700 -18.59 -5.78 12.75
C ASP A 700 -17.53 -4.67 12.70
N VAL A 701 -17.50 -3.81 13.72
CA VAL A 701 -16.60 -2.66 13.79
C VAL A 701 -15.16 -3.11 14.06
N ASP A 702 -14.97 -4.15 14.87
CA ASP A 702 -13.63 -4.66 15.19
C ASP A 702 -12.93 -5.26 13.95
N GLU A 703 -13.72 -5.92 13.07
CA GLU A 703 -13.24 -6.48 11.81
C GLU A 703 -13.41 -5.49 10.63
N ARG A 704 -14.07 -4.34 10.85
CA ARG A 704 -14.42 -3.33 9.84
C ARG A 704 -15.19 -3.92 8.66
N LEU A 705 -16.09 -4.87 8.96
CA LEU A 705 -16.88 -5.59 7.98
C LEU A 705 -18.34 -5.11 8.00
N ILE A 706 -18.88 -4.88 6.81
CA ILE A 706 -20.27 -4.53 6.60
C ILE A 706 -20.88 -5.62 5.73
N ASP A 707 -21.86 -6.35 6.28
CA ASP A 707 -22.54 -7.40 5.56
C ASP A 707 -23.82 -6.89 4.92
N PHE A 708 -23.93 -7.09 3.62
CA PHE A 708 -25.12 -6.77 2.83
C PHE A 708 -25.87 -8.03 2.41
N GLN A 709 -27.15 -7.85 2.19
CA GLN A 709 -28.03 -8.83 1.55
C GLN A 709 -28.76 -8.18 0.36
N ILE A 710 -28.85 -8.88 -0.75
CA ILE A 710 -29.62 -8.39 -1.91
C ILE A 710 -31.10 -8.37 -1.56
N VAL A 711 -31.77 -7.23 -1.79
CA VAL A 711 -33.21 -7.08 -1.53
C VAL A 711 -33.99 -8.00 -2.46
N GLY A 712 -34.98 -8.71 -1.90
CA GLY A 712 -35.79 -9.69 -2.63
C GLY A 712 -35.22 -11.10 -2.72
N MET A 713 -33.99 -11.34 -2.27
CA MET A 713 -33.49 -12.71 -2.10
C MET A 713 -34.01 -13.36 -0.81
N PRO A 714 -34.47 -14.61 -0.84
CA PRO A 714 -34.94 -15.30 0.36
C PRO A 714 -33.78 -15.49 1.36
N LEU A 715 -34.10 -15.41 2.66
CA LEU A 715 -33.12 -15.70 3.69
C LEU A 715 -32.65 -17.16 3.66
N PRO A 716 -31.37 -17.46 3.93
CA PRO A 716 -30.91 -18.83 4.05
C PRO A 716 -31.68 -19.56 5.15
N LYS A 717 -32.17 -20.76 4.84
CA LYS A 717 -33.04 -21.58 5.72
C LYS A 717 -32.41 -21.97 7.07
N ASN A 718 -31.13 -21.61 7.31
CA ASN A 718 -30.41 -21.90 8.54
C ASN A 718 -29.58 -20.69 8.99
N ASP A 719 -30.26 -19.64 9.39
CA ASP A 719 -29.56 -18.50 10.02
C ASP A 719 -29.13 -18.89 11.44
N ARG A 720 -27.85 -19.25 11.59
CA ARG A 720 -27.19 -19.41 12.90
C ARG A 720 -26.69 -18.05 13.46
N SER A 721 -26.85 -16.96 12.73
CA SER A 721 -26.34 -15.64 13.09
C SER A 721 -27.16 -14.96 14.23
N GLN A 722 -28.34 -15.45 14.55
CA GLN A 722 -29.12 -14.96 15.71
C GLN A 722 -28.77 -15.61 17.05
N ARG A 723 -27.70 -16.37 17.14
CA ARG A 723 -27.21 -16.78 18.47
C ARG A 723 -26.21 -15.73 18.95
N PRO A 724 -26.51 -14.99 20.03
CA PRO A 724 -25.53 -14.13 20.66
C PRO A 724 -24.27 -14.95 20.93
N ALA A 725 -23.12 -14.42 20.59
CA ALA A 725 -21.82 -15.06 20.82
C ALA A 725 -21.74 -15.48 22.29
N ARG A 726 -22.00 -16.75 22.56
CA ARG A 726 -21.69 -17.31 23.85
C ARG A 726 -20.19 -17.32 23.99
N GLY A 727 -19.69 -16.38 24.76
CA GLY A 727 -18.31 -16.39 25.21
C GLY A 727 -17.95 -17.83 25.64
N LYS A 728 -16.98 -18.41 24.98
CA LYS A 728 -16.40 -19.68 25.39
C LYS A 728 -15.66 -19.45 26.70
N THR A 729 -16.40 -19.56 27.81
CA THR A 729 -15.79 -19.72 29.12
C THR A 729 -15.11 -21.07 29.12
N ILE A 730 -13.80 -21.09 28.94
CA ILE A 730 -12.97 -22.28 29.13
C ILE A 730 -12.91 -22.54 30.62
N GLN A 731 -13.76 -23.43 31.10
CA GLN A 731 -13.61 -24.00 32.45
C GLN A 731 -12.36 -24.88 32.48
N ALA A 732 -11.33 -24.37 33.12
CA ALA A 732 -10.14 -25.13 33.47
C ALA A 732 -10.54 -26.35 34.35
N LYS A 733 -10.38 -27.53 33.81
CA LYS A 733 -10.47 -28.78 34.60
C LYS A 733 -9.23 -28.91 35.49
N THR A 734 -9.30 -28.41 36.69
CA THR A 734 -8.37 -28.75 37.77
C THR A 734 -8.62 -30.16 38.21
N ARG A 735 -7.69 -31.07 38.00
CA ARG A 735 -7.59 -32.37 38.68
C ARG A 735 -7.09 -32.15 40.10
N GLY A 736 -8.03 -32.12 41.04
CA GLY A 736 -7.73 -32.26 42.48
C GLY A 736 -8.17 -33.64 42.93
N LYS A 737 -7.22 -34.49 43.34
CA LYS A 737 -7.51 -35.73 44.13
C LYS A 737 -7.85 -35.33 45.56
N SER A 738 -8.98 -35.73 46.05
CA SER A 738 -9.12 -36.05 47.49
C SER A 738 -10.13 -37.17 47.70
N LEU A 739 -9.73 -38.15 48.49
CA LEU A 739 -10.47 -39.22 49.05
C LEU A 739 -11.53 -38.70 50.04
N ASP A 740 -12.73 -39.18 50.14
CA ASP A 740 -13.25 -40.21 51.07
C ASP A 740 -14.76 -40.23 51.11
N LYS A 741 -15.28 -41.49 51.14
CA LYS A 741 -16.42 -42.17 51.81
C LYS A 741 -17.77 -41.43 52.04
N SER A 742 -18.87 -41.89 51.53
CA SER A 742 -19.75 -42.91 52.15
C SER A 742 -21.18 -42.87 51.59
N LYS A 743 -21.69 -44.03 51.23
CA LYS A 743 -23.08 -44.62 51.38
C LYS A 743 -24.27 -43.69 51.13
N SER A 744 -25.26 -44.02 50.32
CA SER A 744 -26.14 -45.25 50.32
C SER A 744 -27.18 -45.08 49.18
N ASP A 745 -27.53 -46.20 48.58
CA ASP A 745 -28.85 -46.78 48.19
C ASP A 745 -29.90 -45.88 47.49
N ASP A 746 -30.59 -46.19 46.44
CA ASP A 746 -31.16 -47.49 45.99
C ASP A 746 -31.98 -47.25 44.70
N LYS A 747 -32.06 -48.30 43.86
CA LYS A 747 -33.14 -48.70 42.92
C LYS A 747 -33.56 -47.69 41.80
N GLY A 748 -33.66 -48.01 40.58
CA GLY A 748 -33.76 -49.24 39.87
C GLY A 748 -34.41 -49.16 38.54
N ARG A 749 -34.11 -50.11 37.70
CA ARG A 749 -34.82 -50.61 36.52
C ARG A 749 -34.69 -49.97 35.15
N LYS A 750 -33.85 -50.62 34.32
CA LYS A 750 -34.29 -51.50 33.18
C LYS A 750 -34.96 -50.76 32.01
N LYS A 751 -34.61 -50.95 30.76
CA LYS A 751 -34.10 -52.03 29.94
C LYS A 751 -33.99 -51.57 28.46
N LYS A 752 -33.03 -52.20 27.75
CA LYS A 752 -33.04 -52.61 26.31
C LYS A 752 -32.96 -51.53 25.24
N GLY A 753 -32.02 -51.48 24.39
CA GLY A 753 -31.32 -52.53 23.66
C GLY A 753 -31.77 -52.59 22.22
N LYS A 754 -30.90 -52.30 21.26
CA LYS A 754 -30.66 -53.12 20.10
C LYS A 754 -29.72 -52.47 19.10
N GLN A 755 -28.71 -53.24 18.80
CA GLN A 755 -27.79 -53.15 17.67
C GLN A 755 -28.48 -53.30 16.31
N ARG A 756 -27.86 -52.77 15.25
CA ARG A 756 -27.62 -53.37 13.91
C ARG A 756 -26.91 -52.35 13.07
N LYS A 757 -25.66 -52.52 12.68
CA LYS A 757 -24.94 -53.33 11.69
C LYS A 757 -25.49 -53.17 10.27
N GLY A 758 -24.59 -52.77 9.39
CA GLY A 758 -24.58 -53.12 7.98
C GLY A 758 -24.23 -51.91 7.10
N LYS A 759 -23.05 -51.78 6.66
CA LYS A 759 -22.29 -52.36 5.54
C LYS A 759 -22.56 -51.69 4.19
N ASN A 760 -21.49 -51.15 3.63
CA ASN A 760 -21.03 -51.20 2.21
C ASN A 760 -21.86 -50.39 1.19
N GLN A 761 -21.31 -49.73 0.20
CA GLN A 761 -20.10 -49.89 -0.61
C GLN A 761 -20.10 -48.78 -1.69
N ARG A 762 -18.90 -48.31 -2.03
CA ARG A 762 -18.37 -48.00 -3.38
C ARG A 762 -19.19 -47.22 -4.43
N ASN A 763 -18.70 -46.18 -4.97
CA ASN A 763 -17.78 -46.05 -6.12
C ASN A 763 -17.64 -44.59 -6.48
N ASN A 764 -16.41 -44.15 -6.66
CA ASN A 764 -15.73 -43.74 -7.91
C ASN A 764 -16.56 -42.82 -8.84
N ASP A 765 -16.12 -41.66 -9.16
CA ASP A 765 -15.06 -41.37 -10.13
C ASP A 765 -14.90 -39.85 -10.43
N LYS A 766 -13.66 -39.46 -10.51
CA LYS A 766 -13.01 -38.57 -11.49
C LYS A 766 -13.33 -37.08 -11.58
N SER A 767 -12.28 -36.36 -11.28
CA SER A 767 -11.52 -35.40 -12.08
C SER A 767 -12.11 -34.03 -12.34
N GLY A 768 -11.34 -33.06 -11.99
CA GLY A 768 -11.51 -31.66 -12.45
C GLY A 768 -10.52 -30.73 -11.75
N ASN A 769 -9.30 -30.78 -12.21
CA ASN A 769 -8.21 -29.92 -11.78
C ASN A 769 -8.42 -28.49 -12.32
N SER A 770 -8.57 -27.48 -11.49
CA SER A 770 -8.32 -26.11 -11.89
C SER A 770 -7.57 -25.37 -10.79
N LYS A 771 -6.35 -24.98 -11.14
CA LYS A 771 -5.40 -24.25 -10.32
C LYS A 771 -5.82 -22.77 -10.27
N HIS A 772 -6.02 -22.20 -9.10
CA HIS A 772 -6.13 -20.77 -8.92
C HIS A 772 -4.99 -20.23 -8.08
N LYS A 773 -4.29 -19.21 -8.59
CA LYS A 773 -3.30 -18.42 -7.88
C LYS A 773 -3.97 -17.17 -7.30
N PRO A 774 -3.59 -16.72 -6.09
CA PRO A 774 -4.09 -15.47 -5.54
C PRO A 774 -3.39 -14.25 -6.15
N PHE A 775 -4.12 -13.13 -6.23
CA PHE A 775 -3.86 -11.97 -7.07
C PHE A 775 -3.08 -10.84 -6.37
N TYR A 776 -2.28 -11.09 -5.38
CA TYR A 776 -1.44 -10.04 -4.78
C TYR A 776 -0.02 -10.52 -4.63
N LYS A 777 0.85 -9.94 -5.42
CA LYS A 777 2.25 -9.65 -5.11
C LYS A 777 2.98 -9.10 -6.31
N ASP A 778 3.70 -8.09 -6.12
CA ASP A 778 5.09 -8.05 -6.53
C ASP A 778 5.88 -6.79 -6.20
N LYS A 779 7.13 -6.98 -5.92
CA LYS A 779 8.19 -5.98 -5.87
C LYS A 779 9.51 -6.67 -6.17
N SER A 780 9.96 -6.64 -7.39
CA SER A 780 11.37 -6.91 -7.67
C SER A 780 11.75 -6.63 -9.12
N VAL A 781 12.15 -5.45 -9.48
CA VAL A 781 12.87 -5.17 -10.75
C VAL A 781 13.69 -3.88 -10.65
N LYS A 782 14.47 -3.63 -9.60
CA LYS A 782 15.15 -2.34 -9.49
C LYS A 782 16.67 -2.31 -9.70
N LYS A 783 17.36 -3.43 -9.81
CA LYS A 783 18.84 -3.42 -9.85
C LYS A 783 19.52 -3.71 -11.19
N LYS A 784 18.79 -4.04 -12.24
CA LYS A 784 19.45 -4.37 -13.55
C LYS A 784 19.91 -3.16 -14.35
N ALA A 785 19.45 -1.97 -14.08
CA ALA A 785 19.83 -0.77 -14.83
C ALA A 785 21.22 -0.24 -14.48
N ARG A 786 21.74 -0.51 -13.29
CA ARG A 786 23.08 -0.02 -12.87
C ARG A 786 24.29 -0.71 -13.51
N ARG A 787 24.13 -1.85 -14.17
CA ARG A 787 25.25 -2.62 -14.76
C ARG A 787 25.54 -2.38 -16.24
N LYS A 788 24.80 -1.49 -16.93
CA LYS A 788 25.01 -1.23 -18.37
C LYS A 788 25.62 0.14 -18.71
N LYS A 789 26.09 0.90 -17.72
CA LYS A 789 26.89 2.10 -17.98
C LYS A 789 28.22 2.00 -17.22
N LYS A 790 29.13 1.23 -17.73
CA LYS A 790 30.57 1.38 -17.68
C LYS A 790 31.13 1.00 -19.05
#